data_24afaedf3f2fae9dde810a2c496c3b7e
#
_entry.id   24afaedf3f2fae9dde810a2c496c3b7e
#
_cell.length_a   1.000
_cell.length_b   1.000
_cell.length_c   1.000
_cell.angle_alpha   90.00
_cell.angle_beta   90.00
_cell.angle_gamma   90.00
#
_symmetry.space_group_name_H-M   'P 1'
#
loop_
_entity.id
_entity.type
_entity.pdbx_description
1 polymer ?
#
loop_
_entity_poly.entity_id
_entity_poly.type
_entity_poly.pdbx_seq_one_letter_code
_entity_poly.pdbx_strand_id
1 'polypeptide(L)'
;LLFQSPGYSQSFNTENYVIKNFGLEEGLPQSSVNDIIQTKDGYIWLATYGGLVRFDGNTFTTFDRSNTKGLSYDRILKIYEGTENDIWVFPENSSNIFFRFRDGSADQFKFDDEVQGAIELYTDNNETLWLTGFSSIYRFTDNEFVKASIKDDSESIKKALGDTNGVWLVDNKKLFKTTGNTAVVVKELNRNGIIGYIRVTEFPQGSGRLFVGTNGDGILKIEKGEESFFNTSNGLPINQFLSFKQEEKNLFANLYGKIAFWNGVKFENLSLLDDIRDYTLNTIIEDFEGNLWISTSGNGLFKLRSSIISMIDGEQGLENEIMLSLTELQDGTALLSSNCGGIFEWKNGKATLSTIQEYFFSGCNWSVFQDSQENIWVGANELYVTKSLDEPGIVLGSKDGYTGSFTFAITESKNKNILVGAARGFYVYDGENFDHYTTAEGLYNNNVISIFEDDKGVIWLGTKNGLNKFEDGTVSKVELMSHSSDSEVIEQPSIRAIHSDEQGALWFGSYGNGLFRLKDGEITNFTSSSGLFDNIISHIVEDERGNFWMGSNRGISRVSKDELNKFADGEIEQISTTSYGSVDGMNSAETNGGFQPSTFKDSLGNIYFPTVEGVAVVSTRDVENTRFPPPVIIENLKTNEGSISLSDSISLSYDTPYLEINYTAINFTDPKKVKFRYRLKGLDEAWIDVDNRRTAMYSKIPPGEYIFQVTASNDAVNWNTENASFHLAIAPPFWQTNWFYAMAVLSFLFSGGLIVNQRLARLKKENEQQKQFTEKLIQSQENERKRIASELHDGLGQQILVIKNRADLAKQKMGNVEEMNLQLDEIMQSAVSSISDVRNISYALRPVHLEKFGLTEALINLCDQLEHASAIDWSYHIDDIDQIIPKEKEINFYRIIQEGVNNILKHSNAEEASVMIKREQTSLVAKIWDDGKGFEISIADKSNGLGFLGMKERVQTFGGTLLIDSKPEKGTSLTIMIPIIDNE
;
A
#
# COMPACT_ATOMS: atom_id res chain seq x y z
N LEU A 1 -1.88 38.19 -25.59
CA LEU A 1 -1.99 37.11 -24.61
C LEU A 1 -2.71 35.94 -25.27
N LEU A 2 -1.95 35.04 -25.86
CA LEU A 2 -2.40 33.78 -26.42
C LEU A 2 -2.66 32.82 -25.25
N PHE A 3 -3.91 32.47 -25.01
CA PHE A 3 -4.29 31.30 -24.21
C PHE A 3 -3.87 30.05 -24.99
N GLN A 4 -2.75 29.43 -24.60
CA GLN A 4 -2.50 28.06 -24.94
C GLN A 4 -3.55 27.20 -24.19
N SER A 5 -4.39 26.52 -24.94
CA SER A 5 -5.22 25.44 -24.43
C SER A 5 -4.30 24.37 -23.82
N PRO A 6 -4.62 23.81 -22.64
CA PRO A 6 -3.86 22.70 -22.10
C PRO A 6 -3.85 21.56 -23.10
N GLY A 7 -2.67 21.10 -23.48
CA GLY A 7 -2.47 20.08 -24.48
C GLY A 7 -3.06 18.75 -24.03
N TYR A 8 -4.09 18.30 -24.71
CA TYR A 8 -4.55 16.91 -24.69
C TYR A 8 -3.59 16.10 -25.55
N SER A 9 -2.57 15.50 -24.93
CA SER A 9 -1.79 14.42 -25.54
C SER A 9 -1.09 13.66 -24.43
N GLN A 10 -1.83 12.86 -23.69
CA GLN A 10 -1.22 11.69 -23.06
C GLN A 10 -1.70 10.49 -23.87
N SER A 11 -0.82 9.90 -24.66
CA SER A 11 -0.97 8.52 -25.05
C SER A 11 -1.06 7.71 -23.74
N PHE A 12 -2.14 7.01 -23.53
CA PHE A 12 -2.22 6.03 -22.46
C PHE A 12 -1.15 4.98 -22.73
N ASN A 13 -0.01 5.10 -22.04
CA ASN A 13 1.01 4.06 -22.07
C ASN A 13 0.64 3.04 -20.99
N THR A 14 0.15 1.90 -21.40
CA THR A 14 -0.33 0.83 -20.52
C THR A 14 0.79 0.15 -19.73
N GLU A 15 2.05 0.36 -20.11
CA GLU A 15 3.22 -0.18 -19.41
C GLU A 15 3.45 0.46 -18.01
N ASN A 16 2.76 1.55 -17.70
CA ASN A 16 2.93 2.31 -16.46
C ASN A 16 1.74 2.14 -15.48
N TYR A 17 1.00 1.04 -15.53
CA TYR A 17 -0.10 0.82 -14.60
C TYR A 17 0.13 -0.42 -13.73
N VAL A 18 -0.06 -0.25 -12.43
CA VAL A 18 -0.21 -1.37 -11.49
C VAL A 18 -1.66 -1.81 -11.51
N ILE A 19 -1.90 -3.08 -11.79
CA ILE A 19 -3.23 -3.69 -11.82
C ILE A 19 -3.49 -4.44 -10.52
N LYS A 20 -4.67 -4.19 -9.94
CA LYS A 20 -5.19 -4.97 -8.82
C LYS A 20 -6.58 -5.49 -9.15
N ASN A 21 -6.80 -6.78 -9.00
CA ASN A 21 -8.12 -7.40 -9.11
C ASN A 21 -8.78 -7.51 -7.73
N PHE A 22 -10.07 -7.21 -7.68
CA PHE A 22 -10.93 -7.40 -6.52
C PHE A 22 -12.02 -8.41 -6.91
N GLY A 23 -12.04 -9.54 -6.24
CA GLY A 23 -12.97 -10.64 -6.43
C GLY A 23 -13.72 -11.00 -5.14
N LEU A 24 -14.19 -12.23 -5.08
CA LEU A 24 -14.88 -12.77 -3.90
C LEU A 24 -13.97 -12.83 -2.66
N GLU A 25 -12.68 -13.02 -2.86
CA GLU A 25 -11.68 -13.11 -1.78
C GLU A 25 -11.44 -11.76 -1.11
N GLU A 26 -11.57 -10.68 -1.89
CA GLU A 26 -11.45 -9.31 -1.40
C GLU A 26 -12.76 -8.77 -0.81
N GLY A 27 -13.83 -9.54 -0.85
CA GLY A 27 -15.11 -9.22 -0.20
C GLY A 27 -16.22 -8.75 -1.14
N LEU A 28 -16.04 -8.85 -2.47
CA LEU A 28 -17.17 -8.68 -3.37
C LEU A 28 -18.20 -9.80 -3.16
N PRO A 29 -19.51 -9.48 -3.12
CA PRO A 29 -20.55 -10.50 -2.95
C PRO A 29 -20.68 -11.42 -4.16
N GLN A 30 -20.20 -10.96 -5.34
CA GLN A 30 -20.32 -11.69 -6.60
C GLN A 30 -19.33 -11.13 -7.64
N SER A 31 -18.75 -12.00 -8.49
CA SER A 31 -17.69 -11.65 -9.44
C SER A 31 -18.17 -10.84 -10.66
N SER A 32 -19.48 -10.75 -10.92
CA SER A 32 -19.99 -9.89 -12.00
C SER A 32 -20.33 -8.52 -11.46
N VAL A 33 -19.59 -7.52 -11.90
CA VAL A 33 -19.85 -6.11 -11.62
C VAL A 33 -20.44 -5.48 -12.88
N ASN A 34 -21.73 -5.17 -12.83
CA ASN A 34 -22.48 -4.73 -13.99
C ASN A 34 -22.31 -3.24 -14.29
N ASP A 35 -22.19 -2.43 -13.22
CA ASP A 35 -22.00 -0.98 -13.34
C ASP A 35 -21.21 -0.45 -12.14
N ILE A 36 -20.57 0.71 -12.32
CA ILE A 36 -19.74 1.37 -11.31
C ILE A 36 -19.88 2.87 -11.43
N ILE A 37 -20.01 3.55 -10.30
CA ILE A 37 -19.96 5.01 -10.18
C ILE A 37 -19.14 5.43 -8.97
N GLN A 38 -18.54 6.62 -9.00
CA GLN A 38 -18.06 7.29 -7.81
C GLN A 38 -19.00 8.44 -7.48
N THR A 39 -19.43 8.56 -6.22
CA THR A 39 -20.32 9.60 -5.73
C THR A 39 -19.55 10.80 -5.20
N LYS A 40 -20.21 11.96 -5.07
CA LYS A 40 -19.62 13.22 -4.57
C LYS A 40 -19.03 13.12 -3.17
N ASP A 41 -19.54 12.22 -2.35
CA ASP A 41 -18.99 11.90 -1.02
C ASP A 41 -17.73 11.02 -1.07
N GLY A 42 -17.34 10.59 -2.28
CA GLY A 42 -16.10 9.87 -2.58
C GLY A 42 -16.21 8.35 -2.64
N TYR A 43 -17.29 7.74 -2.16
CA TYR A 43 -17.45 6.29 -2.25
C TYR A 43 -17.56 5.80 -3.69
N ILE A 44 -17.04 4.60 -3.93
CA ILE A 44 -17.34 3.84 -5.14
C ILE A 44 -18.53 2.93 -4.86
N TRP A 45 -19.50 2.97 -5.76
CA TRP A 45 -20.69 2.14 -5.74
C TRP A 45 -20.71 1.18 -6.92
N LEU A 46 -21.10 -0.07 -6.65
CA LEU A 46 -21.11 -1.14 -7.64
C LEU A 46 -22.50 -1.75 -7.74
N ALA A 47 -22.94 -1.97 -8.97
CA ALA A 47 -24.11 -2.79 -9.27
C ALA A 47 -23.65 -4.25 -9.47
N THR A 48 -24.13 -5.17 -8.66
CA THR A 48 -23.78 -6.60 -8.77
C THR A 48 -25.04 -7.47 -8.78
N TYR A 49 -24.89 -8.73 -9.15
CA TYR A 49 -25.98 -9.70 -9.01
C TYR A 49 -26.18 -10.19 -7.57
N GLY A 50 -25.33 -9.79 -6.65
CA GLY A 50 -25.44 -10.09 -5.20
C GLY A 50 -25.87 -8.89 -4.35
N GLY A 51 -26.25 -7.75 -4.96
CA GLY A 51 -26.68 -6.55 -4.26
C GLY A 51 -26.03 -5.27 -4.78
N LEU A 52 -26.41 -4.16 -4.16
CA LEU A 52 -25.75 -2.86 -4.26
C LEU A 52 -24.55 -2.87 -3.31
N VAL A 53 -23.39 -2.48 -3.79
CA VAL A 53 -22.15 -2.53 -3.00
C VAL A 53 -21.54 -1.14 -2.91
N ARG A 54 -21.17 -0.72 -1.69
CA ARG A 54 -20.40 0.49 -1.41
C ARG A 54 -18.98 0.12 -1.04
N PHE A 55 -18.01 0.85 -1.58
CA PHE A 55 -16.59 0.62 -1.34
C PHE A 55 -15.86 1.92 -0.97
N ASP A 56 -15.10 1.90 0.12
CA ASP A 56 -14.33 3.03 0.65
C ASP A 56 -12.82 2.95 0.35
N GLY A 57 -12.41 1.97 -0.47
CA GLY A 57 -11.01 1.62 -0.75
C GLY A 57 -10.50 0.45 0.10
N ASN A 58 -11.12 0.17 1.24
CA ASN A 58 -10.71 -0.88 2.17
C ASN A 58 -11.75 -1.99 2.34
N THR A 59 -13.05 -1.62 2.41
CA THR A 59 -14.13 -2.53 2.78
C THR A 59 -15.29 -2.43 1.80
N PHE A 60 -15.77 -3.59 1.32
CA PHE A 60 -17.01 -3.70 0.56
C PHE A 60 -18.19 -3.88 1.53
N THR A 61 -19.14 -2.96 1.46
CA THR A 61 -20.41 -3.03 2.22
C THR A 61 -21.53 -3.37 1.26
N THR A 62 -22.16 -4.53 1.44
CA THR A 62 -23.23 -5.01 0.56
C THR A 62 -24.60 -4.67 1.14
N PHE A 63 -25.48 -4.14 0.29
CA PHE A 63 -26.88 -3.87 0.55
C PHE A 63 -27.74 -4.76 -0.34
N ASP A 64 -28.49 -5.64 0.28
CA ASP A 64 -29.36 -6.61 -0.37
C ASP A 64 -30.75 -6.64 0.30
N ARG A 65 -31.66 -7.46 -0.23
CA ARG A 65 -33.00 -7.57 0.31
C ARG A 65 -33.07 -8.12 1.74
N SER A 66 -32.01 -8.75 2.24
CA SER A 66 -31.99 -9.34 3.59
C SER A 66 -31.64 -8.30 4.65
N ASN A 67 -30.88 -7.26 4.28
CA ASN A 67 -30.35 -6.27 5.19
C ASN A 67 -30.82 -4.83 4.89
N THR A 68 -31.50 -4.60 3.76
CA THR A 68 -31.91 -3.26 3.30
C THR A 68 -33.43 -3.15 3.23
N LYS A 69 -34.00 -2.34 4.09
CA LYS A 69 -35.45 -2.10 4.10
C LYS A 69 -35.91 -1.47 2.79
N GLY A 70 -36.90 -2.06 2.16
CA GLY A 70 -37.50 -1.54 0.91
C GLY A 70 -36.85 -2.05 -0.37
N LEU A 71 -35.65 -2.60 -0.33
CA LEU A 71 -35.00 -3.22 -1.49
C LEU A 71 -35.58 -4.64 -1.68
N SER A 72 -36.20 -4.91 -2.83
CA SER A 72 -36.85 -6.20 -3.10
C SER A 72 -36.12 -7.06 -4.14
N TYR A 73 -34.99 -6.57 -4.68
CA TYR A 73 -34.18 -7.25 -5.68
C TYR A 73 -32.69 -7.21 -5.31
N ASP A 74 -31.99 -8.32 -5.47
CA ASP A 74 -30.53 -8.41 -5.28
C ASP A 74 -29.77 -8.22 -6.59
N ARG A 75 -30.36 -8.63 -7.73
CA ARG A 75 -29.70 -8.56 -9.04
C ARG A 75 -29.83 -7.15 -9.61
N ILE A 76 -28.76 -6.36 -9.47
CA ILE A 76 -28.72 -4.96 -9.88
C ILE A 76 -27.93 -4.85 -11.18
N LEU A 77 -28.50 -4.17 -12.17
CA LEU A 77 -27.90 -4.00 -13.48
C LEU A 77 -27.23 -2.63 -13.65
N LYS A 78 -27.88 -1.55 -13.15
CA LYS A 78 -27.39 -0.19 -13.30
C LYS A 78 -27.63 0.64 -12.05
N ILE A 79 -26.73 1.62 -11.85
CA ILE A 79 -26.81 2.58 -10.76
C ILE A 79 -26.48 3.99 -11.25
N TYR A 80 -27.06 4.99 -10.61
CA TYR A 80 -26.82 6.41 -10.91
C TYR A 80 -26.82 7.22 -9.61
N GLU A 81 -25.96 8.23 -9.54
CA GLU A 81 -25.99 9.20 -8.46
C GLU A 81 -27.15 10.18 -8.68
N GLY A 82 -27.94 10.43 -7.64
CA GLY A 82 -28.97 11.45 -7.62
C GLY A 82 -28.47 12.81 -7.17
N THR A 83 -29.39 13.72 -6.83
CA THR A 83 -29.05 15.10 -6.47
C THR A 83 -28.83 15.33 -4.97
N GLU A 84 -29.28 14.40 -4.12
CA GLU A 84 -29.30 14.54 -2.66
C GLU A 84 -28.53 13.41 -1.94
N ASN A 85 -27.36 13.01 -2.49
CA ASN A 85 -26.55 11.88 -2.03
C ASN A 85 -27.33 10.56 -2.01
N ASP A 86 -28.26 10.39 -2.95
CA ASP A 86 -29.04 9.18 -3.15
C ASP A 86 -28.51 8.39 -4.34
N ILE A 87 -28.70 7.06 -4.31
CA ILE A 87 -28.34 6.15 -5.40
C ILE A 87 -29.61 5.60 -6.02
N TRP A 88 -29.76 5.79 -7.31
CA TRP A 88 -30.82 5.19 -8.08
C TRP A 88 -30.40 3.83 -8.59
N VAL A 89 -31.19 2.81 -8.28
CA VAL A 89 -30.85 1.40 -8.47
C VAL A 89 -31.85 0.74 -9.42
N PHE A 90 -31.34 0.14 -10.48
CA PHE A 90 -32.14 -0.52 -11.52
C PHE A 90 -31.85 -2.02 -11.53
N PRO A 91 -32.84 -2.87 -11.16
CA PRO A 91 -32.68 -4.33 -11.15
C PRO A 91 -32.72 -4.93 -12.55
N GLU A 92 -32.12 -6.12 -12.71
CA GLU A 92 -31.98 -6.80 -14.00
C GLU A 92 -33.32 -7.17 -14.66
N ASN A 93 -34.27 -7.68 -13.93
CA ASN A 93 -35.49 -8.27 -14.49
C ASN A 93 -36.76 -7.43 -14.25
N SER A 94 -36.58 -6.13 -14.01
CA SER A 94 -37.71 -5.21 -13.80
C SER A 94 -37.77 -4.19 -14.92
N SER A 95 -38.83 -4.22 -15.70
CA SER A 95 -39.09 -3.25 -16.76
C SER A 95 -39.73 -1.95 -16.27
N ASN A 96 -40.25 -1.95 -15.04
CA ASN A 96 -41.03 -0.82 -14.51
C ASN A 96 -40.80 -0.51 -13.02
N ILE A 97 -39.88 -1.17 -12.36
CA ILE A 97 -39.56 -0.95 -10.95
C ILE A 97 -38.09 -0.58 -10.82
N PHE A 98 -37.77 0.47 -10.05
CA PHE A 98 -36.44 0.87 -9.64
C PHE A 98 -36.50 1.50 -8.25
N PHE A 99 -35.36 1.74 -7.64
CA PHE A 99 -35.27 2.15 -6.25
C PHE A 99 -34.40 3.40 -6.12
N ARG A 100 -34.77 4.26 -5.18
CA ARG A 100 -33.91 5.30 -4.66
C ARG A 100 -33.39 4.85 -3.30
N PHE A 101 -32.10 4.56 -3.25
CA PHE A 101 -31.42 4.16 -2.03
C PHE A 101 -30.85 5.40 -1.32
N ARG A 102 -31.17 5.55 -0.03
CA ARG A 102 -30.69 6.61 0.84
C ARG A 102 -30.62 6.12 2.29
N ASP A 103 -29.57 6.46 3.02
CA ASP A 103 -29.41 6.19 4.47
C ASP A 103 -29.71 4.72 4.86
N GLY A 104 -29.25 3.77 4.03
CA GLY A 104 -29.44 2.33 4.29
C GLY A 104 -30.84 1.80 4.06
N SER A 105 -31.73 2.57 3.42
CA SER A 105 -33.07 2.17 3.02
C SER A 105 -33.35 2.49 1.55
N ALA A 106 -34.33 1.83 0.97
CA ALA A 106 -34.70 2.00 -0.42
C ALA A 106 -36.18 2.35 -0.58
N ASP A 107 -36.47 3.42 -1.32
CA ASP A 107 -37.82 3.80 -1.74
C ASP A 107 -38.07 3.22 -3.13
N GLN A 108 -39.18 2.50 -3.29
CA GLN A 108 -39.54 1.89 -4.57
C GLN A 108 -40.37 2.85 -5.42
N PHE A 109 -39.96 2.99 -6.70
CA PHE A 109 -40.70 3.71 -7.73
C PHE A 109 -41.24 2.72 -8.78
N LYS A 110 -42.45 2.95 -9.25
CA LYS A 110 -43.09 2.11 -10.25
C LYS A 110 -43.73 2.98 -11.33
N PHE A 111 -43.47 2.61 -12.59
CA PHE A 111 -44.16 3.20 -13.72
C PHE A 111 -45.39 2.39 -14.14
N ASP A 112 -46.47 3.06 -14.48
CA ASP A 112 -47.71 2.40 -14.99
C ASP A 112 -47.53 1.96 -16.46
N ASP A 113 -46.72 2.64 -17.26
CA ASP A 113 -46.40 2.26 -18.61
C ASP A 113 -45.17 1.33 -18.62
N GLU A 114 -45.19 0.30 -19.47
CA GLU A 114 -43.99 -0.47 -19.76
C GLU A 114 -42.90 0.46 -20.31
N VAL A 115 -42.01 0.91 -19.42
CA VAL A 115 -40.76 1.55 -19.83
C VAL A 115 -39.85 0.43 -20.36
N GLN A 116 -40.20 -0.11 -21.50
CA GLN A 116 -39.48 -1.17 -22.16
C GLN A 116 -38.10 -0.67 -22.57
N GLY A 117 -37.06 -1.33 -22.09
CA GLY A 117 -35.68 -1.18 -22.54
C GLY A 117 -34.79 -0.31 -21.67
N ALA A 118 -33.60 0.02 -22.19
CA ALA A 118 -32.52 0.66 -21.46
C ALA A 118 -32.97 1.97 -20.81
N ILE A 119 -33.29 1.90 -19.50
CA ILE A 119 -33.59 3.08 -18.68
C ILE A 119 -32.23 3.70 -18.31
N GLU A 120 -32.14 5.01 -18.45
CA GLU A 120 -30.97 5.76 -18.02
C GLU A 120 -31.37 7.07 -17.36
N LEU A 121 -30.63 7.37 -16.31
CA LEU A 121 -30.84 8.54 -15.48
C LEU A 121 -29.71 9.54 -15.69
N TYR A 122 -30.04 10.82 -15.71
CA TYR A 122 -29.10 11.93 -15.86
C TYR A 122 -29.44 13.06 -14.95
N THR A 123 -28.39 13.73 -14.46
CA THR A 123 -28.56 15.05 -13.83
C THR A 123 -28.04 16.11 -14.78
N ASP A 124 -28.84 17.13 -15.09
CA ASP A 124 -28.39 18.31 -15.85
C ASP A 124 -27.66 19.29 -14.90
N ASN A 125 -27.03 20.32 -15.48
CA ASN A 125 -26.27 21.31 -14.70
C ASN A 125 -27.14 22.21 -13.79
N ASN A 126 -28.44 22.11 -13.87
CA ASN A 126 -29.37 22.75 -12.93
C ASN A 126 -29.81 21.76 -11.83
N GLU A 127 -29.05 20.67 -11.67
CA GLU A 127 -29.39 19.58 -10.75
C GLU A 127 -30.73 18.92 -10.97
N THR A 128 -31.27 19.01 -12.19
CA THR A 128 -32.55 18.38 -12.56
C THR A 128 -32.28 16.94 -13.00
N LEU A 129 -32.96 16.00 -12.40
CA LEU A 129 -32.85 14.58 -12.73
C LEU A 129 -33.81 14.25 -13.90
N TRP A 130 -33.24 13.61 -14.93
CA TRP A 130 -33.94 13.16 -16.11
C TRP A 130 -33.84 11.64 -16.26
N LEU A 131 -34.94 11.00 -16.62
CA LEU A 131 -35.00 9.56 -16.91
C LEU A 131 -35.44 9.37 -18.36
N THR A 132 -34.67 8.56 -19.09
CA THR A 132 -34.98 8.22 -20.49
C THR A 132 -35.21 6.71 -20.64
N GLY A 133 -36.30 6.38 -21.31
CA GLY A 133 -36.59 5.04 -21.80
C GLY A 133 -36.61 5.00 -23.34
N PHE A 134 -37.01 3.87 -23.96
CA PHE A 134 -37.02 3.73 -25.42
C PHE A 134 -37.86 4.74 -26.19
N SER A 135 -38.96 5.22 -25.61
CA SER A 135 -39.91 6.10 -26.29
C SER A 135 -40.35 7.27 -25.43
N SER A 136 -39.82 7.46 -24.27
CA SER A 136 -40.32 8.46 -23.30
C SER A 136 -39.18 9.08 -22.51
N ILE A 137 -39.35 10.35 -22.17
CA ILE A 137 -38.47 11.09 -21.29
C ILE A 137 -39.27 11.56 -20.09
N TYR A 138 -38.69 11.49 -18.92
CA TYR A 138 -39.30 11.95 -17.67
C TYR A 138 -38.36 12.90 -16.97
N ARG A 139 -38.93 13.91 -16.34
CA ARG A 139 -38.22 14.82 -15.43
C ARG A 139 -38.66 14.54 -14.02
N PHE A 140 -37.72 14.43 -13.10
CA PHE A 140 -38.01 14.28 -11.69
C PHE A 140 -38.35 15.64 -11.05
N THR A 141 -39.51 15.75 -10.50
CA THR A 141 -40.05 17.00 -9.89
C THR A 141 -41.04 16.60 -8.80
N ASP A 142 -41.00 17.25 -7.64
CA ASP A 142 -41.89 16.97 -6.51
C ASP A 142 -41.97 15.50 -6.10
N ASN A 143 -40.83 14.81 -6.10
CA ASN A 143 -40.65 13.38 -5.77
C ASN A 143 -41.37 12.41 -6.75
N GLU A 144 -41.71 12.87 -7.96
CA GLU A 144 -42.34 12.06 -9.01
C GLU A 144 -41.63 12.27 -10.37
N PHE A 145 -41.72 11.27 -11.27
CA PHE A 145 -41.25 11.38 -12.64
C PHE A 145 -42.38 11.84 -13.56
N VAL A 146 -42.30 13.09 -14.01
CA VAL A 146 -43.28 13.71 -14.90
C VAL A 146 -42.82 13.56 -16.36
N LYS A 147 -43.69 13.02 -17.23
CA LYS A 147 -43.39 12.82 -18.65
C LYS A 147 -43.16 14.15 -19.37
N ALA A 148 -42.01 14.29 -20.04
CA ALA A 148 -41.71 15.45 -20.85
C ALA A 148 -42.27 15.29 -22.26
N SER A 149 -42.70 16.43 -22.89
CA SER A 149 -43.24 16.43 -24.25
C SER A 149 -42.10 16.48 -25.28
N ILE A 150 -42.25 15.70 -26.37
CA ILE A 150 -41.38 15.73 -27.53
C ILE A 150 -42.11 16.44 -28.66
N LYS A 151 -41.50 17.50 -29.20
CA LYS A 151 -42.07 18.28 -30.29
C LYS A 151 -41.71 17.66 -31.66
N ASP A 152 -41.96 16.37 -31.85
CA ASP A 152 -41.85 15.71 -33.16
C ASP A 152 -42.43 14.29 -33.09
N ASP A 153 -42.86 13.76 -34.23
CA ASP A 153 -43.42 12.40 -34.41
C ASP A 153 -42.28 11.31 -34.40
N SER A 154 -41.31 11.39 -33.49
CA SER A 154 -40.25 10.42 -33.40
C SER A 154 -40.70 9.11 -32.72
N GLU A 155 -40.50 7.99 -33.40
CA GLU A 155 -40.98 6.67 -32.99
C GLU A 155 -40.20 6.05 -31.82
N SER A 156 -38.98 6.49 -31.56
CA SER A 156 -38.16 5.97 -30.42
C SER A 156 -36.98 6.88 -30.10
N ILE A 157 -36.95 7.46 -28.94
CA ILE A 157 -35.80 8.22 -28.46
C ILE A 157 -34.81 7.28 -27.78
N LYS A 158 -33.56 7.35 -28.24
CA LYS A 158 -32.41 6.74 -27.61
C LYS A 158 -31.49 7.87 -27.13
N LYS A 159 -31.09 7.85 -26.03
CA LYS A 159 -30.30 8.44 -25.02
C LYS A 159 -29.30 9.60 -25.28
N ALA A 160 -29.15 10.42 -24.26
CA ALA A 160 -28.17 11.48 -24.19
C ALA A 160 -27.58 11.77 -22.80
N LEU A 161 -26.48 12.54 -22.76
CA LEU A 161 -25.96 13.20 -21.56
C LEU A 161 -26.46 14.64 -21.45
N GLY A 162 -26.66 15.11 -20.19
CA GLY A 162 -27.00 16.51 -19.92
C GLY A 162 -25.85 17.48 -20.24
N ASP A 163 -26.19 18.68 -20.68
CA ASP A 163 -25.27 19.82 -20.76
C ASP A 163 -25.79 21.00 -19.93
N THR A 164 -25.01 22.10 -19.91
CA THR A 164 -25.34 23.34 -19.17
C THR A 164 -26.76 23.89 -19.39
N ASN A 165 -27.46 23.44 -20.45
CA ASN A 165 -28.74 23.98 -20.86
C ASN A 165 -29.79 22.92 -21.22
N GLY A 166 -29.63 21.65 -20.77
CA GLY A 166 -30.60 20.61 -21.05
C GLY A 166 -29.93 19.24 -21.32
N VAL A 167 -30.72 18.31 -21.87
CA VAL A 167 -30.28 16.96 -22.18
C VAL A 167 -30.23 16.79 -23.70
N TRP A 168 -29.13 16.26 -24.20
CA TRP A 168 -29.01 15.81 -25.58
C TRP A 168 -29.66 14.43 -25.74
N LEU A 169 -30.36 14.23 -26.81
CA LEU A 169 -31.10 13.02 -27.14
C LEU A 169 -30.89 12.64 -28.58
N VAL A 170 -30.89 11.34 -28.88
CA VAL A 170 -30.80 10.86 -30.25
C VAL A 170 -31.86 9.80 -30.52
N ASP A 171 -32.47 9.84 -31.67
CA ASP A 171 -33.24 8.73 -32.25
C ASP A 171 -32.46 8.11 -33.43
N ASN A 172 -33.13 7.26 -34.20
CA ASN A 172 -32.55 6.61 -35.39
C ASN A 172 -32.09 7.58 -36.47
N LYS A 173 -32.55 8.86 -36.47
CA LYS A 173 -32.34 9.84 -37.55
C LYS A 173 -32.08 11.25 -37.09
N LYS A 174 -32.41 11.60 -35.87
CA LYS A 174 -32.40 12.99 -35.37
C LYS A 174 -31.69 13.14 -34.05
N LEU A 175 -31.09 14.31 -33.88
CA LEU A 175 -30.51 14.77 -32.64
C LEU A 175 -31.44 15.85 -32.06
N PHE A 176 -31.76 15.71 -30.77
CA PHE A 176 -32.62 16.63 -30.05
C PHE A 176 -31.85 17.23 -28.87
N LYS A 177 -32.36 18.38 -28.41
CA LYS A 177 -31.96 18.99 -27.16
C LYS A 177 -33.19 19.36 -26.35
N THR A 178 -33.18 19.10 -25.03
CA THR A 178 -34.28 19.55 -24.17
C THR A 178 -34.14 21.03 -23.83
N THR A 179 -35.30 21.72 -23.80
CA THR A 179 -35.42 23.08 -23.31
C THR A 179 -36.64 23.14 -22.40
N GLY A 180 -36.43 23.28 -21.10
CA GLY A 180 -37.49 23.08 -20.10
C GLY A 180 -38.06 21.65 -20.17
N ASN A 181 -39.37 21.51 -20.33
CA ASN A 181 -40.06 20.21 -20.43
C ASN A 181 -40.26 19.73 -21.87
N THR A 182 -39.55 20.27 -22.85
CA THR A 182 -39.73 19.98 -24.27
C THR A 182 -38.43 19.59 -24.93
N ALA A 183 -38.40 18.51 -25.73
CA ALA A 183 -37.29 18.16 -26.61
C ALA A 183 -37.50 18.72 -28.00
N VAL A 184 -36.48 19.40 -28.53
CA VAL A 184 -36.54 20.07 -29.85
C VAL A 184 -35.47 19.47 -30.77
N VAL A 185 -35.80 19.21 -32.06
CA VAL A 185 -34.82 18.74 -33.06
C VAL A 185 -33.76 19.82 -33.28
N VAL A 186 -32.51 19.45 -33.16
CA VAL A 186 -31.35 20.32 -33.41
C VAL A 186 -30.72 19.99 -34.75
N LYS A 187 -30.68 18.72 -35.14
CA LYS A 187 -30.05 18.28 -36.39
C LYS A 187 -30.65 16.95 -36.89
N GLU A 188 -30.80 16.83 -38.21
CA GLU A 188 -31.04 15.53 -38.83
C GLU A 188 -29.75 14.82 -39.17
N LEU A 189 -29.65 13.52 -38.78
CA LEU A 189 -28.47 12.69 -38.92
C LEU A 189 -28.71 11.72 -40.09
N ASN A 190 -28.50 12.21 -41.31
CA ASN A 190 -28.74 11.44 -42.54
C ASN A 190 -27.42 10.93 -43.14
N ARG A 191 -26.91 9.79 -42.66
CA ARG A 191 -25.82 9.06 -43.33
C ARG A 191 -26.37 7.77 -43.97
N ASN A 192 -26.14 7.61 -45.27
CA ASN A 192 -26.42 6.35 -45.95
C ASN A 192 -25.56 5.24 -45.37
N GLY A 193 -26.20 4.16 -44.90
CA GLY A 193 -25.51 2.95 -44.36
C GLY A 193 -25.44 2.83 -42.84
N ILE A 194 -25.85 3.82 -42.05
CA ILE A 194 -25.94 3.71 -40.60
C ILE A 194 -27.28 3.13 -40.18
N ILE A 195 -27.30 2.02 -39.46
CA ILE A 195 -28.51 1.27 -39.07
C ILE A 195 -29.23 1.91 -37.87
N GLY A 196 -28.67 2.95 -37.27
CA GLY A 196 -29.30 3.69 -36.18
C GLY A 196 -28.28 4.24 -35.18
N TYR A 197 -28.71 5.31 -34.53
CA TYR A 197 -27.90 5.94 -33.47
C TYR A 197 -28.37 5.45 -32.10
N ILE A 198 -27.45 5.17 -31.19
CA ILE A 198 -27.79 4.60 -29.88
C ILE A 198 -27.66 5.63 -28.78
N ARG A 199 -26.62 6.51 -28.85
CA ARG A 199 -26.25 7.41 -27.76
C ARG A 199 -25.53 8.65 -28.26
N VAL A 200 -25.63 9.75 -27.50
CA VAL A 200 -24.89 10.99 -27.79
C VAL A 200 -24.27 11.51 -26.49
N THR A 201 -23.07 12.10 -26.55
CA THR A 201 -22.44 12.81 -25.47
C THR A 201 -21.73 14.05 -25.98
N GLU A 202 -21.63 15.09 -25.18
CA GLU A 202 -20.82 16.30 -25.46
C GLU A 202 -19.55 16.26 -24.65
N PHE A 203 -18.40 16.36 -25.33
CA PHE A 203 -17.11 16.29 -24.64
C PHE A 203 -16.05 17.22 -25.28
N PRO A 204 -15.34 18.08 -24.49
CA PRO A 204 -15.69 18.44 -23.11
C PRO A 204 -17.08 19.08 -23.01
N GLN A 205 -17.68 19.05 -21.86
CA GLN A 205 -19.00 19.62 -21.62
C GLN A 205 -19.03 21.11 -21.96
N GLY A 206 -20.04 21.57 -22.68
CA GLY A 206 -20.16 22.96 -23.14
C GLY A 206 -19.32 23.33 -24.36
N SER A 207 -18.55 22.39 -24.93
CA SER A 207 -17.67 22.63 -26.09
C SER A 207 -18.38 22.70 -27.44
N GLY A 208 -19.61 22.17 -27.52
CA GLY A 208 -20.32 21.95 -28.79
C GLY A 208 -19.80 20.79 -29.62
N ARG A 209 -18.86 19.98 -29.07
CA ARG A 209 -18.33 18.76 -29.69
C ARG A 209 -19.15 17.56 -29.23
N LEU A 210 -19.87 16.96 -30.14
CA LEU A 210 -20.76 15.82 -29.86
C LEU A 210 -20.19 14.53 -30.42
N PHE A 211 -20.30 13.48 -29.63
CA PHE A 211 -20.00 12.12 -30.05
C PHE A 211 -21.28 11.28 -30.02
N VAL A 212 -21.59 10.64 -31.14
CA VAL A 212 -22.82 9.85 -31.30
C VAL A 212 -22.44 8.40 -31.60
N GLY A 213 -22.78 7.49 -30.69
CA GLY A 213 -22.60 6.05 -30.89
C GLY A 213 -23.67 5.45 -31.80
N THR A 214 -23.26 4.48 -32.63
CA THR A 214 -24.11 3.82 -33.60
C THR A 214 -24.33 2.34 -33.31
N ASN A 215 -25.37 1.77 -33.89
CA ASN A 215 -25.70 0.35 -33.76
C ASN A 215 -24.84 -0.52 -34.72
N GLY A 216 -23.58 -0.73 -34.40
CA GLY A 216 -22.68 -1.62 -35.15
C GLY A 216 -21.79 -0.93 -36.19
N ASP A 217 -21.90 0.39 -36.39
CA ASP A 217 -21.11 1.10 -37.41
C ASP A 217 -19.93 1.90 -36.81
N GLY A 218 -19.92 2.15 -35.49
CA GLY A 218 -18.89 2.90 -34.80
C GLY A 218 -19.39 4.20 -34.15
N ILE A 219 -18.59 5.27 -34.18
CA ILE A 219 -18.84 6.55 -33.49
C ILE A 219 -18.75 7.72 -34.48
N LEU A 220 -19.78 8.57 -34.51
CA LEU A 220 -19.80 9.83 -35.24
C LEU A 220 -19.43 10.99 -34.31
N LYS A 221 -18.41 11.78 -34.66
CA LYS A 221 -18.08 13.07 -34.03
C LYS A 221 -18.67 14.23 -34.85
N ILE A 222 -19.32 15.15 -34.19
CA ILE A 222 -19.86 16.40 -34.79
C ILE A 222 -19.20 17.56 -34.03
N GLU A 223 -18.48 18.40 -34.74
CA GLU A 223 -17.79 19.57 -34.18
C GLU A 223 -17.84 20.74 -35.14
N LYS A 224 -18.37 21.90 -34.70
CA LYS A 224 -18.53 23.11 -35.52
C LYS A 224 -19.24 22.87 -36.87
N GLY A 225 -20.13 21.89 -36.94
CA GLY A 225 -20.86 21.49 -38.14
C GLY A 225 -20.14 20.44 -39.02
N GLU A 226 -18.86 20.16 -38.78
CA GLU A 226 -18.10 19.11 -39.46
C GLU A 226 -18.35 17.75 -38.81
N GLU A 227 -18.35 16.70 -39.64
CA GLU A 227 -18.59 15.32 -39.22
C GLU A 227 -17.35 14.44 -39.49
N SER A 228 -16.91 13.72 -38.43
CA SER A 228 -15.86 12.72 -38.53
C SER A 228 -16.39 11.40 -38.00
N PHE A 229 -16.01 10.29 -38.62
CA PHE A 229 -16.53 8.98 -38.28
C PHE A 229 -15.39 8.01 -37.89
N PHE A 230 -15.54 7.33 -36.76
CA PHE A 230 -14.57 6.37 -36.23
C PHE A 230 -15.16 4.96 -36.25
N ASN A 231 -14.38 4.02 -36.76
CA ASN A 231 -14.69 2.59 -36.83
C ASN A 231 -13.40 1.76 -36.77
N THR A 232 -13.49 0.47 -37.03
CA THR A 232 -12.33 -0.45 -37.00
C THR A 232 -11.23 -0.10 -38.02
N SER A 233 -11.52 0.69 -39.05
CA SER A 233 -10.49 1.11 -40.02
C SER A 233 -9.65 2.30 -39.55
N ASN A 234 -10.09 3.03 -38.52
CA ASN A 234 -9.44 4.28 -38.10
C ASN A 234 -9.46 4.53 -36.59
N GLY A 235 -9.40 3.46 -35.79
CA GLY A 235 -9.09 3.61 -34.37
C GLY A 235 -9.96 2.83 -33.38
N LEU A 236 -11.16 2.36 -33.76
CA LEU A 236 -11.94 1.54 -32.84
C LEU A 236 -11.50 0.07 -32.88
N PRO A 237 -11.43 -0.63 -31.75
CA PRO A 237 -11.14 -2.06 -31.72
C PRO A 237 -12.29 -2.90 -32.25
N ILE A 238 -13.53 -2.40 -32.15
CA ILE A 238 -14.76 -3.03 -32.63
C ILE A 238 -15.80 -1.95 -32.92
N ASN A 239 -16.71 -2.18 -33.84
CA ASN A 239 -17.75 -1.20 -34.22
C ASN A 239 -18.99 -1.26 -33.33
N GLN A 240 -19.18 -2.31 -32.54
CA GLN A 240 -20.36 -2.47 -31.68
C GLN A 240 -20.25 -1.57 -30.45
N PHE A 241 -20.94 -0.45 -30.54
CA PHE A 241 -20.96 0.55 -29.48
C PHE A 241 -22.01 0.23 -28.40
N LEU A 242 -21.72 0.46 -27.12
CA LEU A 242 -22.63 0.30 -25.99
C LEU A 242 -22.96 1.61 -25.30
N SER A 243 -21.93 2.30 -24.82
CA SER A 243 -22.10 3.54 -24.05
C SER A 243 -20.87 4.44 -24.09
N PHE A 244 -21.07 5.71 -23.76
CA PHE A 244 -20.00 6.60 -23.36
C PHE A 244 -19.91 6.66 -21.84
N LYS A 245 -18.70 6.81 -21.33
CA LYS A 245 -18.43 7.25 -19.97
C LYS A 245 -17.56 8.49 -20.06
N GLN A 246 -18.04 9.57 -19.48
CA GLN A 246 -17.37 10.85 -19.47
C GLN A 246 -16.88 11.12 -18.06
N GLU A 247 -15.59 11.40 -17.96
CA GLU A 247 -14.94 11.89 -16.76
C GLU A 247 -14.45 13.33 -17.02
N GLU A 248 -13.95 14.01 -16.01
CA GLU A 248 -13.62 15.46 -16.13
C GLU A 248 -12.67 15.76 -17.31
N LYS A 249 -11.65 14.90 -17.52
CA LYS A 249 -10.63 15.07 -18.57
C LYS A 249 -10.67 14.01 -19.66
N ASN A 250 -11.40 12.90 -19.45
CA ASN A 250 -11.36 11.73 -20.30
C ASN A 250 -12.74 11.35 -20.83
N LEU A 251 -12.79 10.89 -22.07
CA LEU A 251 -13.97 10.28 -22.68
C LEU A 251 -13.65 8.86 -23.07
N PHE A 252 -14.37 7.92 -22.48
CA PHE A 252 -14.30 6.51 -22.81
C PHE A 252 -15.52 6.08 -23.63
N ALA A 253 -15.28 5.22 -24.60
CA ALA A 253 -16.33 4.52 -25.35
C ALA A 253 -16.33 3.05 -24.95
N ASN A 254 -17.38 2.61 -24.27
CA ASN A 254 -17.62 1.20 -24.01
C ASN A 254 -18.17 0.55 -25.26
N LEU A 255 -17.47 -0.45 -25.74
CA LEU A 255 -17.80 -1.27 -26.89
C LEU A 255 -18.12 -2.68 -26.38
N TYR A 256 -18.65 -3.55 -27.23
CA TYR A 256 -19.02 -4.88 -26.78
C TYR A 256 -17.80 -5.70 -26.30
N GLY A 257 -17.57 -5.67 -24.98
CA GLY A 257 -16.43 -6.33 -24.32
C GLY A 257 -15.08 -5.63 -24.45
N LYS A 258 -15.04 -4.43 -25.06
CA LYS A 258 -13.82 -3.62 -25.24
C LYS A 258 -14.07 -2.17 -24.83
N ILE A 259 -13.01 -1.44 -24.52
CA ILE A 259 -13.04 -0.02 -24.18
C ILE A 259 -12.06 0.73 -25.08
N ALA A 260 -12.48 1.87 -25.61
CA ALA A 260 -11.62 2.82 -26.30
C ALA A 260 -11.66 4.18 -25.62
N PHE A 261 -10.58 4.94 -25.64
CA PHE A 261 -10.51 6.28 -25.09
C PHE A 261 -10.23 7.31 -26.17
N TRP A 262 -10.72 8.53 -25.95
CA TRP A 262 -10.51 9.67 -26.85
C TRP A 262 -9.21 10.41 -26.50
N ASN A 263 -8.21 10.39 -27.39
CA ASN A 263 -6.92 11.06 -27.18
C ASN A 263 -6.88 12.53 -27.64
N GLY A 264 -8.03 13.13 -27.95
CA GLY A 264 -8.13 14.49 -28.52
C GLY A 264 -8.24 14.52 -30.04
N VAL A 265 -7.82 13.49 -30.75
CA VAL A 265 -7.82 13.37 -32.21
C VAL A 265 -8.63 12.18 -32.70
N LYS A 266 -8.43 11.02 -32.12
CA LYS A 266 -9.07 9.74 -32.48
C LYS A 266 -9.37 8.91 -31.24
N PHE A 267 -10.18 7.85 -31.40
CA PHE A 267 -10.31 6.82 -30.39
C PHE A 267 -9.14 5.84 -30.51
N GLU A 268 -8.56 5.51 -29.37
CA GLU A 268 -7.52 4.48 -29.22
C GLU A 268 -8.06 3.33 -28.38
N ASN A 269 -7.73 2.11 -28.78
CA ASN A 269 -8.05 0.95 -27.97
C ASN A 269 -7.28 1.10 -26.65
N LEU A 270 -8.01 0.97 -25.56
CA LEU A 270 -7.38 0.76 -24.26
C LEU A 270 -6.85 -0.68 -24.29
N SER A 271 -5.70 -0.88 -24.95
CA SER A 271 -4.99 -2.16 -24.98
C SER A 271 -4.43 -2.41 -23.60
N LEU A 272 -5.35 -2.73 -22.72
CA LEU A 272 -5.03 -3.13 -21.38
C LEU A 272 -4.27 -4.43 -21.48
N LEU A 273 -3.22 -4.50 -20.70
CA LEU A 273 -2.34 -5.59 -20.39
C LEU A 273 -2.93 -6.96 -20.73
N ASP A 274 -2.10 -7.85 -21.14
CA ASP A 274 -2.46 -9.23 -21.50
C ASP A 274 -3.37 -9.90 -20.45
N ASP A 275 -3.25 -9.48 -19.20
CA ASP A 275 -3.98 -9.96 -18.01
C ASP A 275 -5.51 -9.78 -18.05
N ILE A 276 -6.03 -8.77 -18.76
CA ILE A 276 -7.50 -8.55 -18.87
C ILE A 276 -8.01 -8.53 -20.31
N ARG A 277 -7.16 -8.85 -21.27
CA ARG A 277 -7.48 -8.85 -22.72
C ARG A 277 -8.68 -9.74 -23.05
N ASP A 278 -8.79 -10.89 -22.41
CA ASP A 278 -9.76 -11.93 -22.72
C ASP A 278 -11.08 -11.78 -21.94
N TYR A 279 -11.17 -10.79 -21.05
CA TYR A 279 -12.37 -10.58 -20.24
C TYR A 279 -13.38 -9.68 -20.94
N THR A 280 -14.64 -9.92 -20.62
CA THR A 280 -15.74 -9.04 -21.05
C THR A 280 -15.81 -7.84 -20.11
N LEU A 281 -15.46 -6.67 -20.64
CA LEU A 281 -15.46 -5.41 -19.91
C LEU A 281 -16.85 -4.76 -19.98
N ASN A 282 -17.40 -4.33 -18.84
CA ASN A 282 -18.71 -3.72 -18.76
C ASN A 282 -18.63 -2.18 -18.81
N THR A 283 -17.86 -1.57 -17.90
CA THR A 283 -17.66 -0.12 -17.87
C THR A 283 -16.35 0.26 -17.19
N ILE A 284 -15.97 1.53 -17.34
CA ILE A 284 -14.76 2.12 -16.75
C ILE A 284 -15.12 3.47 -16.13
N ILE A 285 -14.49 3.80 -15.00
CA ILE A 285 -14.49 5.15 -14.43
C ILE A 285 -13.07 5.54 -14.02
N GLU A 286 -12.83 6.83 -13.89
CA GLU A 286 -11.65 7.41 -13.21
C GLU A 286 -12.11 7.93 -11.85
N ASP A 287 -11.42 7.55 -10.76
CA ASP A 287 -11.74 8.06 -9.43
C ASP A 287 -11.07 9.42 -9.17
N PHE A 288 -11.41 10.07 -8.07
CA PHE A 288 -10.87 11.39 -7.69
C PHE A 288 -9.35 11.39 -7.47
N GLU A 289 -8.74 10.20 -7.27
CA GLU A 289 -7.30 10.03 -7.13
C GLU A 289 -6.61 9.74 -8.48
N GLY A 290 -7.37 9.62 -9.59
CA GLY A 290 -6.87 9.31 -10.93
C GLY A 290 -6.67 7.82 -11.21
N ASN A 291 -7.16 6.92 -10.34
CA ASN A 291 -7.15 5.49 -10.65
C ASN A 291 -8.29 5.14 -11.61
N LEU A 292 -8.01 4.24 -12.55
CA LEU A 292 -9.03 3.70 -13.43
C LEU A 292 -9.63 2.43 -12.83
N TRP A 293 -10.95 2.35 -12.81
CA TRP A 293 -11.69 1.20 -12.34
C TRP A 293 -12.45 0.57 -13.50
N ILE A 294 -12.25 -0.74 -13.71
CA ILE A 294 -12.87 -1.47 -14.80
C ILE A 294 -13.70 -2.61 -14.23
N SER A 295 -14.99 -2.58 -14.51
CA SER A 295 -15.92 -3.63 -14.11
C SER A 295 -16.03 -4.71 -15.20
N THR A 296 -16.19 -5.97 -14.79
CA THR A 296 -16.22 -7.11 -15.70
C THR A 296 -17.42 -8.04 -15.47
N SER A 297 -17.72 -8.84 -16.50
CA SER A 297 -18.70 -9.92 -16.39
C SER A 297 -18.02 -11.20 -15.90
N GLY A 298 -18.03 -11.44 -14.58
CA GLY A 298 -17.57 -12.69 -13.98
C GLY A 298 -16.12 -12.74 -13.49
N ASN A 299 -15.32 -11.66 -13.66
CA ASN A 299 -13.92 -11.62 -13.26
C ASN A 299 -13.62 -10.54 -12.20
N GLY A 300 -14.65 -9.99 -11.58
CA GLY A 300 -14.52 -8.99 -10.53
C GLY A 300 -14.34 -7.56 -11.03
N LEU A 301 -13.67 -6.77 -10.23
CA LEU A 301 -13.39 -5.35 -10.43
C LEU A 301 -11.88 -5.14 -10.50
N PHE A 302 -11.40 -4.51 -11.56
CA PHE A 302 -10.00 -4.17 -11.72
C PHE A 302 -9.75 -2.72 -11.41
N LYS A 303 -8.74 -2.45 -10.61
CA LYS A 303 -8.17 -1.13 -10.39
C LYS A 303 -6.84 -1.02 -11.13
N LEU A 304 -6.70 0.00 -11.96
CA LEU A 304 -5.46 0.37 -12.63
C LEU A 304 -5.00 1.69 -12.04
N ARG A 305 -3.83 1.68 -11.43
CA ARG A 305 -3.19 2.88 -10.90
C ARG A 305 -1.97 3.21 -11.75
N SER A 306 -1.83 4.49 -12.16
CA SER A 306 -0.59 4.94 -12.77
C SER A 306 0.57 4.70 -11.81
N SER A 307 1.54 3.93 -12.27
CA SER A 307 2.77 3.68 -11.51
C SER A 307 3.70 4.88 -11.68
N ILE A 308 4.20 5.38 -10.55
CA ILE A 308 5.32 6.32 -10.56
C ILE A 308 6.67 5.60 -10.71
N ILE A 309 6.65 4.26 -10.63
CA ILE A 309 7.80 3.39 -10.80
C ILE A 309 7.53 2.48 -12.00
N SER A 310 8.39 2.53 -12.97
CA SER A 310 8.47 1.53 -14.03
C SER A 310 9.65 0.61 -13.79
N MET A 311 9.52 -0.64 -14.24
CA MET A 311 10.60 -1.63 -14.12
C MET A 311 11.30 -1.82 -15.45
N ILE A 312 12.61 -2.02 -15.41
CA ILE A 312 13.39 -2.59 -16.51
C ILE A 312 13.72 -4.00 -16.06
N ASP A 313 13.16 -4.99 -16.71
CA ASP A 313 13.24 -6.41 -16.33
C ASP A 313 13.35 -7.33 -17.57
N GLY A 314 12.99 -8.59 -17.42
CA GLY A 314 13.03 -9.58 -18.49
C GLY A 314 12.18 -9.22 -19.71
N GLU A 315 11.10 -8.49 -19.57
CA GLU A 315 10.25 -8.04 -20.68
C GLU A 315 10.97 -7.03 -21.58
N GLN A 316 11.82 -6.20 -20.97
CA GLN A 316 12.65 -5.24 -21.71
C GLN A 316 14.00 -5.83 -22.12
N GLY A 317 14.30 -7.09 -21.81
CA GLY A 317 15.48 -7.82 -22.29
C GLY A 317 16.58 -8.06 -21.25
N LEU A 318 16.33 -7.87 -19.95
CA LEU A 318 17.26 -8.27 -18.89
C LEU A 318 17.19 -9.79 -18.68
N GLU A 319 18.20 -10.52 -19.14
CA GLU A 319 18.27 -11.98 -18.93
C GLU A 319 18.64 -12.35 -17.47
N ASN A 320 19.28 -11.44 -16.73
CA ASN A 320 19.58 -11.58 -15.30
C ASN A 320 19.13 -10.31 -14.60
N GLU A 321 18.18 -10.45 -13.69
CA GLU A 321 17.47 -9.33 -13.07
C GLU A 321 18.09 -8.84 -11.77
N ILE A 322 19.08 -9.53 -11.18
CA ILE A 322 19.76 -9.08 -9.97
C ILE A 322 20.75 -7.99 -10.33
N MET A 323 20.35 -6.73 -10.22
CA MET A 323 21.18 -5.58 -10.59
C MET A 323 22.02 -5.11 -9.39
N LEU A 324 23.27 -4.68 -9.66
CA LEU A 324 24.21 -4.23 -8.63
C LEU A 324 24.69 -2.80 -8.84
N SER A 325 25.12 -2.47 -10.06
CA SER A 325 25.71 -1.17 -10.40
C SER A 325 25.07 -0.60 -11.65
N LEU A 326 24.74 0.67 -11.61
CA LEU A 326 24.09 1.40 -12.71
C LEU A 326 24.85 2.69 -12.96
N THR A 327 25.11 3.01 -14.23
CA THR A 327 25.72 4.29 -14.62
C THR A 327 25.17 4.76 -15.97
N GLU A 328 25.01 6.06 -16.15
CA GLU A 328 24.68 6.68 -17.42
C GLU A 328 25.97 7.16 -18.12
N LEU A 329 26.15 6.76 -19.36
CA LEU A 329 27.25 7.23 -20.21
C LEU A 329 26.93 8.65 -20.74
N GLN A 330 27.96 9.36 -21.17
CA GLN A 330 27.81 10.73 -21.72
C GLN A 330 26.91 10.80 -22.97
N ASP A 331 26.73 9.66 -23.69
CA ASP A 331 25.84 9.57 -24.86
C ASP A 331 24.37 9.28 -24.48
N GLY A 332 24.06 9.15 -23.18
CA GLY A 332 22.74 8.83 -22.64
C GLY A 332 22.40 7.34 -22.61
N THR A 333 23.33 6.46 -22.95
CA THR A 333 23.17 5.01 -22.76
C THR A 333 23.40 4.67 -21.29
N ALA A 334 22.50 3.93 -20.65
CA ALA A 334 22.76 3.44 -19.31
C ALA A 334 23.37 2.03 -19.36
N LEU A 335 24.42 1.81 -18.56
CA LEU A 335 25.02 0.51 -18.33
C LEU A 335 24.44 -0.08 -17.04
N LEU A 336 23.92 -1.29 -17.12
CA LEU A 336 23.28 -2.02 -16.05
C LEU A 336 24.11 -3.28 -15.78
N SER A 337 24.82 -3.32 -14.65
CA SER A 337 25.65 -4.47 -14.26
C SER A 337 24.86 -5.40 -13.36
N SER A 338 24.72 -6.65 -13.78
CA SER A 338 24.00 -7.68 -13.03
C SER A 338 24.97 -8.56 -12.23
N ASN A 339 24.41 -9.23 -11.22
CA ASN A 339 25.15 -10.18 -10.37
C ASN A 339 25.52 -11.44 -11.17
N CYS A 340 26.76 -11.46 -11.68
CA CYS A 340 27.31 -12.56 -12.49
C CYS A 340 26.56 -12.89 -13.79
N GLY A 341 25.65 -12.00 -14.24
CA GLY A 341 24.86 -12.15 -15.48
C GLY A 341 25.32 -11.22 -16.61
N GLY A 342 26.30 -10.36 -16.33
CA GLY A 342 26.90 -9.49 -17.32
C GLY A 342 26.52 -8.02 -17.18
N ILE A 343 26.88 -7.24 -18.18
CA ILE A 343 26.56 -5.81 -18.30
C ILE A 343 25.60 -5.65 -19.47
N PHE A 344 24.51 -4.97 -19.23
CA PHE A 344 23.48 -4.67 -20.23
C PHE A 344 23.52 -3.18 -20.59
N GLU A 345 23.25 -2.88 -21.86
CA GLU A 345 23.06 -1.53 -22.36
C GLU A 345 21.58 -1.23 -22.44
N TRP A 346 21.12 -0.22 -21.70
CA TRP A 346 19.77 0.30 -21.78
C TRP A 346 19.69 1.50 -22.68
N LYS A 347 18.99 1.37 -23.81
CA LYS A 347 18.79 2.44 -24.77
C LYS A 347 17.46 2.27 -25.50
N ASN A 348 16.74 3.38 -25.68
CA ASN A 348 15.46 3.38 -26.43
C ASN A 348 14.43 2.35 -25.91
N GLY A 349 14.34 2.15 -24.59
CA GLY A 349 13.37 1.25 -23.98
C GLY A 349 13.72 -0.24 -24.08
N LYS A 350 14.96 -0.59 -24.40
CA LYS A 350 15.41 -1.97 -24.49
C LYS A 350 16.75 -2.18 -23.81
N ALA A 351 16.85 -3.26 -23.03
CA ALA A 351 18.12 -3.77 -22.52
C ALA A 351 18.69 -4.80 -23.48
N THR A 352 19.97 -4.68 -23.76
CA THR A 352 20.71 -5.64 -24.60
C THR A 352 22.03 -5.98 -23.91
N LEU A 353 22.41 -7.26 -23.96
CA LEU A 353 23.67 -7.71 -23.39
C LEU A 353 24.82 -7.02 -24.14
N SER A 354 25.72 -6.34 -23.40
CA SER A 354 26.81 -5.57 -23.99
C SER A 354 27.88 -6.49 -24.53
N THR A 355 28.46 -6.12 -25.68
CA THR A 355 29.60 -6.79 -26.32
C THR A 355 30.90 -6.70 -25.52
N ILE A 356 30.97 -5.82 -24.54
CA ILE A 356 32.14 -5.69 -23.64
C ILE A 356 32.51 -7.01 -22.95
N GLN A 357 31.51 -7.90 -22.76
CA GLN A 357 31.72 -9.22 -22.15
C GLN A 357 32.54 -10.18 -23.00
N GLU A 358 32.58 -9.98 -24.30
CA GLU A 358 33.41 -10.78 -25.19
C GLU A 358 34.90 -10.52 -24.98
N TYR A 359 35.24 -9.33 -24.45
CA TYR A 359 36.61 -8.88 -24.21
C TYR A 359 37.03 -9.03 -22.74
N PHE A 360 36.08 -9.10 -21.81
CA PHE A 360 36.37 -9.18 -20.40
C PHE A 360 35.60 -10.34 -19.74
N PHE A 361 36.32 -11.46 -19.56
CA PHE A 361 35.75 -12.66 -18.96
C PHE A 361 36.02 -12.72 -17.44
N SER A 362 35.17 -12.07 -16.62
CA SER A 362 35.33 -12.11 -15.18
C SER A 362 34.28 -12.96 -14.46
N GLY A 363 33.26 -13.45 -15.14
CA GLY A 363 32.14 -14.18 -14.54
C GLY A 363 31.19 -13.32 -13.70
N CYS A 364 31.70 -12.38 -12.91
CA CYS A 364 30.90 -11.47 -12.08
C CYS A 364 31.51 -10.06 -12.10
N ASN A 365 30.65 -9.09 -12.42
CA ASN A 365 30.99 -7.67 -12.45
C ASN A 365 30.17 -6.95 -11.38
N TRP A 366 30.83 -6.20 -10.51
CA TRP A 366 30.17 -5.60 -9.35
C TRP A 366 30.01 -4.09 -9.46
N SER A 367 30.83 -3.42 -10.27
CA SER A 367 30.83 -1.97 -10.44
C SER A 367 31.12 -1.60 -11.88
N VAL A 368 30.43 -0.61 -12.45
CA VAL A 368 30.65 -0.06 -13.77
C VAL A 368 30.62 1.47 -13.72
N PHE A 369 31.60 2.15 -14.31
CA PHE A 369 31.74 3.60 -14.20
C PHE A 369 32.33 4.17 -15.50
N GLN A 370 31.90 5.37 -15.92
CA GLN A 370 32.56 6.14 -16.98
C GLN A 370 33.25 7.35 -16.37
N ASP A 371 34.55 7.50 -16.68
CA ASP A 371 35.30 8.67 -16.25
C ASP A 371 35.06 9.88 -17.18
N SER A 372 35.60 11.03 -16.82
CA SER A 372 35.46 12.27 -17.59
C SER A 372 36.24 12.29 -18.93
N GLN A 373 37.10 11.27 -19.19
CA GLN A 373 37.79 11.04 -20.45
C GLN A 373 37.09 10.01 -21.33
N GLU A 374 35.84 9.66 -20.97
CA GLU A 374 34.99 8.66 -21.64
C GLU A 374 35.51 7.21 -21.51
N ASN A 375 36.51 6.91 -20.63
CA ASN A 375 36.88 5.55 -20.38
C ASN A 375 35.82 4.85 -19.53
N ILE A 376 35.45 3.63 -19.93
CA ILE A 376 34.52 2.77 -19.22
C ILE A 376 35.32 1.79 -18.35
N TRP A 377 35.10 1.86 -17.06
CA TRP A 377 35.72 1.03 -16.04
C TRP A 377 34.77 -0.04 -15.57
N VAL A 378 35.23 -1.28 -15.56
CA VAL A 378 34.47 -2.42 -15.02
C VAL A 378 35.25 -3.03 -13.84
N GLY A 379 34.62 -3.05 -12.70
CA GLY A 379 35.14 -3.60 -11.47
C GLY A 379 34.72 -5.04 -11.25
N ALA A 380 35.71 -5.92 -11.14
CA ALA A 380 35.54 -7.33 -10.83
C ALA A 380 36.60 -7.75 -9.80
N ASN A 381 37.22 -8.93 -9.96
CA ASN A 381 38.46 -9.29 -9.23
C ASN A 381 39.68 -8.52 -9.76
N GLU A 382 39.59 -8.08 -10.98
CA GLU A 382 40.53 -7.17 -11.66
C GLU A 382 39.74 -5.98 -12.19
N LEU A 383 40.40 -4.94 -12.62
CA LEU A 383 39.78 -3.80 -13.27
C LEU A 383 39.98 -3.93 -14.80
N TYR A 384 38.87 -3.73 -15.49
CA TYR A 384 38.92 -3.62 -16.96
C TYR A 384 38.59 -2.18 -17.38
N VAL A 385 39.34 -1.64 -18.32
CA VAL A 385 39.12 -0.28 -18.84
C VAL A 385 39.16 -0.27 -20.36
N THR A 386 38.16 0.33 -20.95
CA THR A 386 38.07 0.53 -22.42
C THR A 386 37.46 1.88 -22.75
N LYS A 387 37.68 2.36 -24.00
CA LYS A 387 36.99 3.55 -24.52
C LYS A 387 35.74 3.23 -25.31
N SER A 388 35.50 1.97 -25.62
CA SER A 388 34.36 1.54 -26.43
C SER A 388 33.85 0.22 -25.92
N LEU A 389 32.52 0.05 -25.96
CA LEU A 389 31.88 -1.21 -25.60
C LEU A 389 32.18 -2.32 -26.62
N ASP A 390 32.51 -1.96 -27.85
CA ASP A 390 32.73 -2.86 -29.00
C ASP A 390 34.20 -3.16 -29.27
N GLU A 391 35.12 -2.64 -28.44
CA GLU A 391 36.56 -2.81 -28.64
C GLU A 391 37.23 -3.39 -27.38
N PRO A 392 38.29 -4.20 -27.56
CA PRO A 392 39.04 -4.73 -26.44
C PRO A 392 39.75 -3.61 -25.67
N GLY A 393 39.65 -3.68 -24.35
CA GLY A 393 40.26 -2.76 -23.40
C GLY A 393 41.53 -3.37 -22.76
N ILE A 394 41.88 -2.82 -21.62
CA ILE A 394 43.05 -3.20 -20.83
C ILE A 394 42.56 -3.80 -19.51
N VAL A 395 43.16 -4.90 -19.08
CA VAL A 395 42.97 -5.50 -17.77
C VAL A 395 44.09 -5.04 -16.85
N LEU A 396 43.73 -4.39 -15.76
CA LEU A 396 44.63 -3.96 -14.68
C LEU A 396 44.47 -4.91 -13.48
N GLY A 397 45.49 -5.65 -13.18
CA GLY A 397 45.50 -6.64 -12.11
C GLY A 397 46.72 -6.55 -11.22
N SER A 398 47.08 -7.65 -10.58
CA SER A 398 48.19 -7.70 -9.61
C SER A 398 49.53 -7.33 -10.18
N LYS A 399 49.76 -7.49 -11.50
CA LYS A 399 50.99 -7.11 -12.21
C LYS A 399 51.09 -5.58 -12.35
N ASP A 400 49.98 -4.91 -12.38
CA ASP A 400 49.85 -3.47 -12.54
C ASP A 400 49.73 -2.75 -11.20
N GLY A 401 49.77 -3.51 -10.08
CA GLY A 401 49.61 -2.99 -8.71
C GLY A 401 48.22 -3.09 -8.13
N TYR A 402 47.21 -3.49 -8.90
CA TYR A 402 45.85 -3.71 -8.37
C TYR A 402 45.72 -5.13 -7.82
N THR A 403 45.68 -5.26 -6.49
CA THR A 403 45.55 -6.54 -5.79
C THR A 403 44.15 -6.70 -5.16
N GLY A 404 43.21 -5.78 -5.47
CA GLY A 404 41.84 -5.83 -5.00
C GLY A 404 41.11 -7.09 -5.45
N SER A 405 40.11 -7.45 -4.74
CA SER A 405 39.11 -8.48 -5.14
C SER A 405 37.77 -7.99 -4.71
N PHE A 406 36.71 -8.35 -5.43
CA PHE A 406 35.38 -7.76 -5.20
C PHE A 406 35.45 -6.23 -5.20
N THR A 407 35.53 -5.65 -6.39
CA THR A 407 35.53 -4.19 -6.58
C THR A 407 34.13 -3.62 -6.31
N PHE A 408 33.93 -2.96 -5.16
CA PHE A 408 32.64 -2.44 -4.76
C PHE A 408 32.35 -1.06 -5.32
N ALA A 409 33.38 -0.20 -5.41
CA ALA A 409 33.21 1.19 -5.79
C ALA A 409 34.27 1.65 -6.77
N ILE A 410 33.85 2.37 -7.81
CA ILE A 410 34.75 3.06 -8.73
C ILE A 410 34.21 4.47 -8.93
N THR A 411 35.08 5.47 -8.81
CA THR A 411 34.77 6.87 -9.14
C THR A 411 36.00 7.63 -9.56
N GLU A 412 35.84 8.83 -10.15
CA GLU A 412 36.92 9.72 -10.52
C GLU A 412 37.02 10.87 -9.53
N SER A 413 38.24 11.19 -9.08
CA SER A 413 38.47 12.37 -8.27
C SER A 413 38.49 13.66 -9.09
N LYS A 414 38.36 14.81 -8.45
CA LYS A 414 38.55 16.14 -9.09
C LYS A 414 39.90 16.31 -9.78
N ASN A 415 40.92 15.59 -9.27
CA ASN A 415 42.27 15.57 -9.84
C ASN A 415 42.43 14.54 -10.96
N LYS A 416 41.34 13.91 -11.42
CA LYS A 416 41.31 12.91 -12.51
C LYS A 416 41.95 11.55 -12.15
N ASN A 417 42.26 11.29 -10.89
CA ASN A 417 42.65 9.96 -10.43
C ASN A 417 41.41 9.06 -10.31
N ILE A 418 41.58 7.80 -10.65
CA ILE A 418 40.50 6.81 -10.43
C ILE A 418 40.64 6.26 -9.02
N LEU A 419 39.54 6.36 -8.27
CA LEU A 419 39.42 5.91 -6.91
C LEU A 419 38.68 4.57 -6.89
N VAL A 420 39.23 3.54 -6.27
CA VAL A 420 38.66 2.20 -6.27
C VAL A 420 38.54 1.67 -4.84
N GLY A 421 37.32 1.31 -4.49
CA GLY A 421 37.01 0.62 -3.23
C GLY A 421 36.80 -0.88 -3.46
N ALA A 422 37.53 -1.71 -2.75
CA ALA A 422 37.49 -3.15 -2.93
C ALA A 422 37.53 -3.91 -1.58
N ALA A 423 37.41 -5.23 -1.62
CA ALA A 423 37.46 -6.07 -0.40
C ALA A 423 38.83 -6.08 0.28
N ARG A 424 39.86 -5.58 -0.38
CA ARG A 424 41.23 -5.54 0.16
C ARG A 424 41.77 -4.14 0.44
N GLY A 425 40.97 -3.12 0.34
CA GLY A 425 41.35 -1.74 0.65
C GLY A 425 40.84 -0.71 -0.33
N PHE A 426 41.39 0.47 -0.20
CA PHE A 426 41.18 1.63 -1.05
C PHE A 426 42.38 1.80 -1.95
N TYR A 427 42.16 2.05 -3.24
CA TYR A 427 43.19 2.25 -4.26
C TYR A 427 42.98 3.60 -4.95
N VAL A 428 44.08 4.29 -5.19
CA VAL A 428 44.14 5.52 -6.00
C VAL A 428 45.00 5.25 -7.21
N TYR A 429 44.43 5.37 -8.41
CA TYR A 429 45.15 5.17 -9.67
C TYR A 429 45.37 6.52 -10.35
N ASP A 430 46.63 6.86 -10.57
CA ASP A 430 47.02 8.14 -11.16
C ASP A 430 47.17 8.12 -12.70
N GLY A 431 46.86 6.98 -13.32
CA GLY A 431 47.04 6.72 -14.76
C GLY A 431 48.21 5.82 -15.04
N GLU A 432 49.14 5.62 -14.09
CA GLU A 432 50.33 4.76 -14.21
C GLU A 432 50.46 3.78 -13.03
N ASN A 433 50.23 4.23 -11.80
CA ASN A 433 50.49 3.46 -10.60
C ASN A 433 49.24 3.40 -9.68
N PHE A 434 49.17 2.36 -8.87
CA PHE A 434 48.22 2.24 -7.81
C PHE A 434 48.83 2.50 -6.42
N ASP A 435 48.34 3.52 -5.73
CA ASP A 435 48.52 3.64 -4.29
C ASP A 435 47.46 2.81 -3.56
N HIS A 436 47.85 2.05 -2.54
CA HIS A 436 47.01 1.09 -1.81
C HIS A 436 46.93 1.39 -0.33
N TYR A 437 45.74 1.54 0.21
CA TYR A 437 45.49 1.86 1.60
C TYR A 437 44.58 0.79 2.24
N THR A 438 44.98 0.35 3.44
CA THR A 438 44.37 -0.74 4.20
C THR A 438 44.12 -0.33 5.66
N THR A 439 43.72 -1.29 6.48
CA THR A 439 43.67 -1.08 7.93
C THR A 439 45.01 -0.77 8.56
N ALA A 440 46.14 -1.12 7.88
CA ALA A 440 47.49 -0.75 8.33
C ALA A 440 47.75 0.75 8.18
N GLU A 441 47.16 1.40 7.15
CA GLU A 441 47.24 2.84 6.89
C GLU A 441 46.13 3.62 7.56
N GLY A 442 45.22 2.97 8.29
CA GLY A 442 44.21 3.63 9.12
C GLY A 442 42.75 3.43 8.73
N LEU A 443 42.43 2.58 7.76
CA LEU A 443 41.04 2.25 7.48
C LEU A 443 40.37 1.55 8.69
N TYR A 444 39.07 1.75 8.86
CA TYR A 444 38.30 0.95 9.80
C TYR A 444 38.16 -0.50 9.36
N ASN A 445 37.96 -0.71 8.07
CA ASN A 445 37.80 -2.03 7.46
C ASN A 445 38.34 -2.02 6.03
N ASN A 446 38.94 -3.13 5.59
CA ASN A 446 39.45 -3.23 4.22
C ASN A 446 38.35 -3.29 3.13
N ASN A 447 37.11 -3.65 3.49
CA ASN A 447 35.99 -3.59 2.53
C ASN A 447 35.53 -2.13 2.41
N VAL A 448 36.01 -1.44 1.39
CA VAL A 448 35.61 -0.06 1.05
C VAL A 448 34.46 -0.13 0.05
N ILE A 449 33.27 0.30 0.47
CA ILE A 449 32.00 0.06 -0.22
C ILE A 449 31.53 1.30 -0.97
N SER A 450 31.82 2.51 -0.44
CA SER A 450 31.42 3.76 -1.03
C SER A 450 32.52 4.80 -0.93
N ILE A 451 32.62 5.65 -1.94
CA ILE A 451 33.64 6.71 -2.09
C ILE A 451 32.97 7.99 -2.52
N PHE A 452 33.30 9.10 -1.88
CA PHE A 452 32.78 10.41 -2.25
C PHE A 452 33.84 11.49 -2.02
N GLU A 453 34.08 12.36 -3.00
CA GLU A 453 34.91 13.53 -2.83
C GLU A 453 34.04 14.79 -2.65
N ASP A 454 34.25 15.47 -1.52
CA ASP A 454 33.50 16.69 -1.20
C ASP A 454 34.06 17.93 -1.96
N ASP A 455 33.39 19.06 -1.80
CA ASP A 455 33.79 20.30 -2.48
C ASP A 455 35.18 20.84 -2.08
N LYS A 456 35.65 20.42 -0.92
CA LYS A 456 36.95 20.80 -0.38
C LYS A 456 38.08 19.87 -0.85
N GLY A 457 37.77 18.83 -1.64
CA GLY A 457 38.71 17.84 -2.14
C GLY A 457 39.03 16.73 -1.13
N VAL A 458 38.24 16.63 -0.07
CA VAL A 458 38.36 15.53 0.92
C VAL A 458 37.61 14.31 0.41
N ILE A 459 38.29 13.17 0.37
CA ILE A 459 37.67 11.91 -0.03
C ILE A 459 37.13 11.18 1.21
N TRP A 460 35.85 10.87 1.20
CA TRP A 460 35.13 10.13 2.23
C TRP A 460 35.00 8.68 1.80
N LEU A 461 35.38 7.76 2.68
CA LEU A 461 35.42 6.33 2.41
C LEU A 461 34.48 5.60 3.36
N GLY A 462 33.37 5.11 2.82
CA GLY A 462 32.45 4.24 3.54
C GLY A 462 32.95 2.78 3.52
N THR A 463 33.12 2.21 4.69
CA THR A 463 33.56 0.83 4.82
C THR A 463 32.49 -0.06 5.44
N LYS A 464 32.73 -1.39 5.43
CA LYS A 464 31.81 -2.33 6.08
C LYS A 464 31.65 -2.06 7.58
N ASN A 465 32.62 -1.42 8.23
CA ASN A 465 32.60 -1.09 9.65
C ASN A 465 33.19 0.31 9.87
N GLY A 466 32.48 1.36 9.51
CA GLY A 466 32.83 2.75 9.80
C GLY A 466 33.15 3.62 8.59
N LEU A 467 33.29 4.90 8.88
CA LEU A 467 33.59 5.97 7.94
C LEU A 467 35.04 6.41 8.10
N ASN A 468 35.73 6.60 6.99
CA ASN A 468 37.07 7.18 6.96
C ASN A 468 37.10 8.47 6.12
N LYS A 469 38.05 9.34 6.43
CA LYS A 469 38.41 10.53 5.66
C LYS A 469 39.80 10.31 5.09
N PHE A 470 39.98 10.58 3.81
CA PHE A 470 41.26 10.56 3.13
C PHE A 470 41.56 11.97 2.60
N GLU A 471 42.68 12.52 3.03
CA GLU A 471 43.12 13.87 2.69
C GLU A 471 44.65 13.91 2.63
N ASP A 472 45.23 14.47 1.61
CA ASP A 472 46.68 14.59 1.42
C ASP A 472 47.46 13.27 1.63
N GLY A 473 46.92 12.17 1.08
CA GLY A 473 47.54 10.84 1.21
C GLY A 473 47.38 10.17 2.61
N THR A 474 46.64 10.75 3.50
CA THR A 474 46.47 10.27 4.87
C THR A 474 45.02 9.79 5.11
N VAL A 475 44.89 8.56 5.66
CA VAL A 475 43.62 8.01 6.07
C VAL A 475 43.37 8.30 7.55
N SER A 476 42.23 8.86 7.88
CA SER A 476 41.79 9.08 9.26
C SER A 476 40.40 8.51 9.52
N LYS A 477 40.14 8.08 10.75
CA LYS A 477 38.85 7.52 11.19
C LYS A 477 37.88 8.61 11.59
N VAL A 478 36.62 8.44 11.24
CA VAL A 478 35.52 9.33 11.64
C VAL A 478 34.53 8.53 12.47
N GLU A 479 34.33 8.92 13.72
CA GLU A 479 33.41 8.28 14.64
C GLU A 479 31.98 8.82 14.41
N LEU A 480 31.08 7.97 13.93
CA LEU A 480 29.66 8.31 13.74
C LEU A 480 28.83 8.01 14.98
N MET A 481 29.27 7.08 15.83
CA MET A 481 28.59 6.71 17.07
C MET A 481 29.55 6.89 18.23
N SER A 482 29.17 7.69 19.22
CA SER A 482 29.99 7.96 20.41
C SER A 482 30.02 6.76 21.36
N HIS A 483 31.16 6.50 21.97
CA HIS A 483 31.32 5.49 23.05
C HIS A 483 30.47 5.90 24.26
N SER A 484 29.59 5.01 24.73
CA SER A 484 29.04 5.13 26.06
C SER A 484 30.15 4.75 27.09
N SER A 485 30.14 5.40 28.22
CA SER A 485 31.22 5.33 29.25
C SER A 485 31.49 3.95 29.85
N ASP A 486 30.84 2.89 29.43
CA ASP A 486 31.00 1.52 29.91
C ASP A 486 31.45 0.60 28.77
N SER A 487 32.75 0.44 28.65
CA SER A 487 33.57 -0.72 28.16
C SER A 487 33.10 -1.63 27.02
N GLU A 488 32.02 -1.39 26.31
CA GLU A 488 31.67 -2.12 25.10
C GLU A 488 32.21 -1.39 23.87
N VAL A 489 32.95 -2.10 23.03
CA VAL A 489 33.38 -1.60 21.71
C VAL A 489 32.13 -1.40 20.85
N ILE A 490 31.71 -0.15 20.65
CA ILE A 490 30.62 0.15 19.75
C ILE A 490 31.11 -0.10 18.32
N GLU A 491 30.50 -1.07 17.66
CA GLU A 491 30.76 -1.38 16.27
C GLU A 491 30.25 -0.21 15.41
N GLN A 492 31.14 0.40 14.62
CA GLN A 492 30.79 1.49 13.74
C GLN A 492 29.91 0.99 12.59
N PRO A 493 28.96 1.80 12.08
CA PRO A 493 28.03 1.36 11.06
C PRO A 493 28.71 1.06 9.72
N SER A 494 28.15 0.10 8.96
CA SER A 494 28.52 -0.11 7.57
C SER A 494 27.94 1.02 6.71
N ILE A 495 28.79 1.81 6.05
CA ILE A 495 28.40 2.98 5.25
C ILE A 495 28.33 2.60 3.78
N ARG A 496 27.10 2.67 3.21
CA ARG A 496 26.81 2.23 1.85
C ARG A 496 26.62 3.38 0.86
N ALA A 497 26.17 4.53 1.33
CA ALA A 497 25.93 5.70 0.51
C ALA A 497 26.48 6.95 1.17
N ILE A 498 27.07 7.85 0.36
CA ILE A 498 27.59 9.14 0.80
C ILE A 498 27.10 10.20 -0.18
N HIS A 499 26.53 11.28 0.35
CA HIS A 499 26.03 12.41 -0.44
C HIS A 499 26.40 13.73 0.22
N SER A 500 26.63 14.77 -0.57
CA SER A 500 26.81 16.15 -0.09
C SER A 500 25.71 17.02 -0.65
N ASP A 501 25.07 17.81 0.21
CA ASP A 501 24.07 18.77 -0.24
C ASP A 501 24.72 20.13 -0.61
N GLU A 502 23.93 21.00 -1.24
CA GLU A 502 24.36 22.35 -1.67
C GLU A 502 24.80 23.26 -0.50
N GLN A 503 24.42 22.90 0.75
CA GLN A 503 24.79 23.64 1.96
C GLN A 503 26.10 23.12 2.58
N GLY A 504 26.70 22.08 1.97
CA GLY A 504 27.94 21.46 2.40
C GLY A 504 27.76 20.48 3.58
N ALA A 505 26.54 20.09 3.93
CA ALA A 505 26.32 18.99 4.85
C ALA A 505 26.55 17.65 4.16
N LEU A 506 27.21 16.73 4.86
CA LEU A 506 27.46 15.36 4.38
C LEU A 506 26.42 14.39 5.00
N TRP A 507 25.90 13.53 4.15
CA TRP A 507 24.88 12.54 4.49
C TRP A 507 25.41 11.14 4.25
N PHE A 508 25.26 10.26 5.25
CA PHE A 508 25.79 8.89 5.18
C PHE A 508 24.67 7.89 5.41
N GLY A 509 24.38 7.09 4.38
CA GLY A 509 23.46 5.97 4.46
C GLY A 509 24.14 4.72 5.01
N SER A 510 23.56 4.10 6.02
CA SER A 510 24.13 2.94 6.68
C SER A 510 23.28 1.67 6.53
N TYR A 511 23.90 0.53 6.76
CA TYR A 511 23.20 -0.75 6.82
C TYR A 511 22.81 -1.07 8.28
N GLY A 512 21.57 -0.73 8.64
CA GLY A 512 20.98 -1.06 9.92
C GLY A 512 20.99 0.05 10.98
N ASN A 513 21.72 1.17 10.76
CA ASN A 513 21.80 2.28 11.70
C ASN A 513 21.18 3.59 11.19
N GLY A 514 20.46 3.55 10.07
CA GLY A 514 19.76 4.69 9.52
C GLY A 514 20.64 5.65 8.71
N LEU A 515 20.25 6.92 8.71
CA LEU A 515 20.91 8.02 8.01
C LEU A 515 21.66 8.89 9.01
N PHE A 516 22.88 9.28 8.66
CA PHE A 516 23.68 10.23 9.44
C PHE A 516 23.88 11.53 8.66
N ARG A 517 23.81 12.66 9.35
CA ARG A 517 24.16 13.99 8.81
C ARG A 517 25.35 14.52 9.58
N LEU A 518 26.39 14.94 8.86
CA LEU A 518 27.51 15.69 9.42
C LEU A 518 27.49 17.12 8.89
N LYS A 519 27.27 18.09 9.76
CA LYS A 519 27.31 19.52 9.44
C LYS A 519 28.02 20.27 10.53
N ASP A 520 28.97 21.13 10.17
CA ASP A 520 29.75 21.97 11.09
C ASP A 520 30.40 21.21 12.25
N GLY A 521 30.74 19.94 12.01
CA GLY A 521 31.34 19.04 12.99
C GLY A 521 30.34 18.32 13.91
N GLU A 522 29.05 18.59 13.78
CA GLU A 522 27.98 17.93 14.52
C GLU A 522 27.39 16.76 13.71
N ILE A 523 27.17 15.63 14.40
CA ILE A 523 26.59 14.43 13.82
C ILE A 523 25.19 14.21 14.36
N THR A 524 24.22 14.12 13.45
CA THR A 524 22.83 13.77 13.78
C THR A 524 22.51 12.41 13.17
N ASN A 525 21.90 11.50 13.93
CA ASN A 525 21.45 10.20 13.45
C ASN A 525 19.92 10.17 13.34
N PHE A 526 19.43 9.73 12.18
CA PHE A 526 18.01 9.51 11.89
C PHE A 526 17.76 8.01 11.77
N THR A 527 16.74 7.54 12.45
CA THR A 527 16.33 6.13 12.44
C THR A 527 14.82 5.99 12.24
N SER A 528 14.31 4.78 12.23
CA SER A 528 12.87 4.54 12.19
C SER A 528 12.13 5.13 13.40
N SER A 529 12.81 5.32 14.54
CA SER A 529 12.22 6.03 15.70
C SER A 529 12.04 7.53 15.47
N SER A 530 12.83 8.13 14.58
CA SER A 530 12.67 9.53 14.15
C SER A 530 11.76 9.71 12.94
N GLY A 531 11.20 8.62 12.38
CA GLY A 531 10.30 8.65 11.25
C GLY A 531 10.89 8.16 9.92
N LEU A 532 12.13 7.69 9.87
CA LEU A 532 12.65 7.02 8.66
C LEU A 532 11.88 5.73 8.37
N PHE A 533 11.69 5.44 7.10
CA PHE A 533 11.02 4.23 6.64
C PHE A 533 11.78 2.95 7.01
N ASP A 534 13.10 2.97 6.87
CA ASP A 534 13.99 1.84 7.17
C ASP A 534 15.32 2.36 7.75
N ASN A 535 15.97 1.52 8.58
CA ASN A 535 17.31 1.79 9.07
C ASN A 535 18.40 1.32 8.11
N ILE A 536 18.05 0.66 7.02
CA ILE A 536 18.96 0.30 5.93
C ILE A 536 18.81 1.36 4.85
N ILE A 537 19.86 2.14 4.61
CA ILE A 537 19.94 3.16 3.59
C ILE A 537 21.10 2.80 2.67
N SER A 538 20.79 2.26 1.51
CA SER A 538 21.78 1.80 0.53
C SER A 538 22.10 2.83 -0.53
N HIS A 539 21.21 3.80 -0.76
CA HIS A 539 21.31 4.84 -1.78
C HIS A 539 20.77 6.15 -1.25
N ILE A 540 21.35 7.26 -1.70
CA ILE A 540 20.86 8.63 -1.45
C ILE A 540 20.99 9.41 -2.74
N VAL A 541 19.87 9.88 -3.31
CA VAL A 541 19.80 10.73 -4.48
C VAL A 541 18.92 11.92 -4.20
N GLU A 542 19.38 13.13 -4.49
CA GLU A 542 18.60 14.37 -4.31
C GLU A 542 17.86 14.72 -5.60
N ASP A 543 16.54 14.98 -5.48
CA ASP A 543 15.75 15.49 -6.60
C ASP A 543 15.85 17.03 -6.72
N GLU A 544 15.27 17.59 -7.78
CA GLU A 544 15.31 19.04 -8.05
C GLU A 544 14.48 19.87 -7.03
N ARG A 545 13.71 19.21 -6.18
CA ARG A 545 12.86 19.84 -5.16
C ARG A 545 13.45 19.75 -3.76
N GLY A 546 14.65 19.18 -3.64
CA GLY A 546 15.34 19.00 -2.37
C GLY A 546 14.77 17.86 -1.52
N ASN A 547 14.25 16.79 -2.14
CA ASN A 547 13.94 15.57 -1.43
C ASN A 547 15.05 14.55 -1.64
N PHE A 548 15.34 13.79 -0.61
CA PHE A 548 16.18 12.60 -0.70
C PHE A 548 15.35 11.39 -1.06
N TRP A 549 15.77 10.69 -2.09
CA TRP A 549 15.30 9.39 -2.50
C TRP A 549 16.31 8.35 -2.06
N MET A 550 15.85 7.41 -1.24
CA MET A 550 16.70 6.43 -0.57
C MET A 550 16.21 5.02 -0.85
N GLY A 551 17.11 4.15 -1.30
CA GLY A 551 16.84 2.73 -1.48
C GLY A 551 17.15 1.92 -0.23
N SER A 552 16.30 0.93 0.06
CA SER A 552 16.42 0.02 1.22
C SER A 552 16.02 -1.40 0.87
N ASN A 553 16.13 -2.33 1.82
CA ASN A 553 15.64 -3.70 1.63
C ASN A 553 14.09 -3.83 1.68
N ARG A 554 13.38 -2.75 2.00
CA ARG A 554 11.92 -2.72 2.13
C ARG A 554 11.24 -1.86 1.07
N GLY A 555 12.00 -1.19 0.23
CA GLY A 555 11.51 -0.30 -0.81
C GLY A 555 12.37 0.94 -0.99
N ILE A 556 11.86 1.82 -1.83
CA ILE A 556 12.39 3.16 -2.04
C ILE A 556 11.62 4.10 -1.12
N SER A 557 12.31 5.05 -0.50
CA SER A 557 11.69 6.06 0.34
C SER A 557 12.10 7.46 -0.07
N ARG A 558 11.19 8.42 0.11
CA ARG A 558 11.41 9.85 -0.12
C ARG A 558 11.19 10.61 1.17
N VAL A 559 12.11 11.52 1.47
CA VAL A 559 12.03 12.43 2.61
C VAL A 559 12.50 13.83 2.21
N SER A 560 11.87 14.86 2.76
CA SER A 560 12.30 16.26 2.53
C SER A 560 13.61 16.54 3.27
N LYS A 561 14.63 17.05 2.56
CA LYS A 561 15.87 17.53 3.16
C LYS A 561 15.62 18.65 4.17
N ASP A 562 14.63 19.50 3.93
CA ASP A 562 14.23 20.57 4.86
C ASP A 562 13.70 20.00 6.19
N GLU A 563 12.86 18.93 6.15
CA GLU A 563 12.41 18.25 7.36
C GLU A 563 13.55 17.58 8.12
N LEU A 564 14.49 16.92 7.41
CA LEU A 564 15.67 16.35 8.02
C LEU A 564 16.51 17.41 8.73
N ASN A 565 16.67 18.59 8.11
CA ASN A 565 17.38 19.71 8.71
C ASN A 565 16.63 20.26 9.94
N LYS A 566 15.32 20.48 9.85
CA LYS A 566 14.50 20.92 10.99
C LYS A 566 14.54 19.94 12.17
N PHE A 567 14.54 18.64 11.89
CA PHE A 567 14.70 17.63 12.93
C PHE A 567 16.08 17.72 13.60
N ALA A 568 17.14 17.83 12.79
CA ALA A 568 18.51 17.98 13.33
C ALA A 568 18.69 19.24 14.15
N ASP A 569 17.99 20.32 13.79
CA ASP A 569 18.03 21.61 14.49
C ASP A 569 17.04 21.63 15.69
N GLY A 570 16.29 20.55 15.93
CA GLY A 570 15.35 20.41 17.06
C GLY A 570 14.05 21.18 16.91
N GLU A 571 13.70 21.61 15.69
CA GLU A 571 12.47 22.34 15.40
C GLU A 571 11.25 21.42 15.31
N ILE A 572 11.46 20.16 14.91
CA ILE A 572 10.43 19.12 14.83
C ILE A 572 10.90 17.84 15.54
N GLU A 573 9.97 17.07 16.08
CA GLU A 573 10.25 15.83 16.82
C GLU A 573 10.29 14.58 15.92
N GLN A 574 9.66 14.63 14.75
CA GLN A 574 9.59 13.51 13.79
C GLN A 574 9.62 14.02 12.35
N ILE A 575 10.20 13.22 11.47
CA ILE A 575 10.24 13.43 10.02
C ILE A 575 9.15 12.59 9.34
N SER A 576 8.66 13.08 8.21
CA SER A 576 7.71 12.37 7.36
C SER A 576 8.43 11.69 6.21
N THR A 577 8.24 10.38 6.07
CA THR A 577 8.81 9.58 5.00
C THR A 577 7.70 8.95 4.14
N THR A 578 7.74 9.17 2.84
CA THR A 578 6.89 8.46 1.88
C THR A 578 7.65 7.24 1.36
N SER A 579 7.03 6.06 1.41
CA SER A 579 7.63 4.80 0.96
C SER A 579 6.94 4.25 -0.28
N TYR A 580 7.72 3.61 -1.14
CA TYR A 580 7.31 3.01 -2.40
C TYR A 580 7.82 1.57 -2.46
N GLY A 581 6.97 0.66 -2.96
CA GLY A 581 7.27 -0.76 -3.01
C GLY A 581 6.52 -1.50 -4.12
N SER A 582 6.22 -2.78 -3.92
CA SER A 582 5.55 -3.60 -4.95
C SER A 582 4.15 -3.10 -5.29
N VAL A 583 3.46 -2.46 -4.34
CA VAL A 583 2.15 -1.83 -4.62
C VAL A 583 2.28 -0.57 -5.49
N ASP A 584 3.49 -0.04 -5.66
CA ASP A 584 3.79 1.17 -6.43
C ASP A 584 4.45 0.87 -7.78
N GLY A 585 4.56 -0.43 -8.16
CA GLY A 585 5.09 -0.88 -9.44
C GLY A 585 6.44 -1.58 -9.38
N MET A 586 7.04 -1.77 -8.20
CA MET A 586 8.26 -2.57 -8.08
C MET A 586 7.93 -4.07 -8.13
N ASN A 587 8.68 -4.84 -8.91
CA ASN A 587 8.60 -6.30 -8.91
C ASN A 587 9.02 -6.86 -7.55
N SER A 588 10.12 -6.37 -7.02
CA SER A 588 10.60 -6.61 -5.65
C SER A 588 10.83 -5.29 -4.93
N ALA A 589 10.48 -5.23 -3.65
CA ALA A 589 10.76 -4.05 -2.83
C ALA A 589 12.25 -3.91 -2.47
N GLU A 590 13.05 -4.98 -2.58
CA GLU A 590 14.45 -4.96 -2.18
C GLU A 590 15.34 -4.29 -3.22
N THR A 591 15.96 -3.15 -2.82
CA THR A 591 17.00 -2.51 -3.62
C THR A 591 18.38 -3.04 -3.24
N ASN A 592 19.21 -3.33 -4.23
CA ASN A 592 20.57 -3.81 -4.03
C ASN A 592 21.52 -2.65 -3.75
N GLY A 593 22.31 -2.74 -2.69
CA GLY A 593 23.28 -1.73 -2.32
C GLY A 593 24.62 -2.27 -1.89
N GLY A 594 25.58 -1.35 -1.71
CA GLY A 594 26.96 -1.68 -1.37
C GLY A 594 27.87 -1.82 -2.59
N PHE A 595 27.43 -1.25 -3.71
CA PHE A 595 28.17 -1.08 -4.94
C PHE A 595 28.09 0.39 -5.39
N GLN A 596 29.06 0.88 -6.12
CA GLN A 596 29.10 2.26 -6.59
C GLN A 596 29.83 2.38 -7.95
N PRO A 597 29.24 3.14 -8.91
CA PRO A 597 27.90 3.77 -8.84
C PRO A 597 26.80 2.71 -8.85
N SER A 598 25.70 2.97 -8.15
CA SER A 598 24.57 2.05 -8.14
C SER A 598 23.26 2.72 -8.51
N THR A 599 23.18 4.02 -8.40
CA THR A 599 22.04 4.83 -8.81
C THR A 599 22.49 6.02 -9.63
N PHE A 600 21.65 6.47 -10.54
CA PHE A 600 21.84 7.74 -11.24
C PHE A 600 20.49 8.43 -11.47
N LYS A 601 20.55 9.72 -11.77
CA LYS A 601 19.41 10.54 -12.18
C LYS A 601 19.63 11.01 -13.60
N ASP A 602 18.71 10.67 -14.51
CA ASP A 602 18.79 11.09 -15.90
C ASP A 602 18.43 12.59 -16.09
N SER A 603 18.64 13.11 -17.30
CA SER A 603 18.32 14.49 -17.65
C SER A 603 16.83 14.84 -17.58
N LEU A 604 15.94 13.84 -17.52
CA LEU A 604 14.51 14.01 -17.35
C LEU A 604 14.11 14.03 -15.87
N GLY A 605 15.05 13.79 -14.95
CA GLY A 605 14.80 13.72 -13.51
C GLY A 605 14.31 12.33 -13.03
N ASN A 606 14.34 11.30 -13.88
CA ASN A 606 14.06 9.94 -13.43
C ASN A 606 15.25 9.41 -12.64
N ILE A 607 14.98 8.69 -11.56
CA ILE A 607 16.01 8.06 -10.72
C ILE A 607 15.94 6.55 -10.88
N TYR A 608 17.09 5.94 -11.15
CA TYR A 608 17.24 4.51 -11.40
C TYR A 608 17.83 3.82 -10.18
N PHE A 609 17.13 2.79 -9.66
CA PHE A 609 17.57 1.99 -8.51
C PHE A 609 17.76 0.53 -8.90
N PRO A 610 18.91 -0.09 -8.58
CA PRO A 610 19.10 -1.51 -8.80
C PRO A 610 18.27 -2.31 -7.79
N THR A 611 17.60 -3.34 -8.27
CA THR A 611 16.82 -4.25 -7.41
C THR A 611 17.25 -5.70 -7.61
N VAL A 612 16.68 -6.60 -6.82
CA VAL A 612 16.87 -8.05 -7.00
C VAL A 612 16.07 -8.60 -8.18
N GLU A 613 15.15 -7.81 -8.74
CA GLU A 613 14.29 -8.15 -9.88
C GLU A 613 14.25 -6.99 -10.88
N GLY A 614 15.40 -6.64 -11.46
CA GLY A 614 15.54 -5.59 -12.47
C GLY A 614 15.96 -4.23 -11.91
N VAL A 615 15.64 -3.16 -12.64
CA VAL A 615 15.90 -1.77 -12.27
C VAL A 615 14.58 -1.05 -12.06
N ALA A 616 14.39 -0.47 -10.90
CA ALA A 616 13.26 0.42 -10.63
C ALA A 616 13.58 1.85 -11.10
N VAL A 617 12.75 2.39 -11.98
CA VAL A 617 12.87 3.75 -12.53
C VAL A 617 11.76 4.60 -11.95
N VAL A 618 12.13 5.57 -11.13
CA VAL A 618 11.20 6.47 -10.44
C VAL A 618 11.07 7.78 -11.22
N SER A 619 9.85 8.10 -11.68
CA SER A 619 9.55 9.42 -12.27
C SER A 619 9.32 10.44 -11.15
N THR A 620 10.29 11.30 -10.87
CA THR A 620 10.14 12.31 -9.82
C THR A 620 9.15 13.43 -10.17
N ARG A 621 8.80 13.59 -11.46
CA ARG A 621 7.85 14.60 -11.94
C ARG A 621 6.40 14.23 -11.64
N ASP A 622 6.09 12.91 -11.67
CA ASP A 622 4.73 12.39 -11.53
C ASP A 622 4.28 12.22 -10.08
N VAL A 623 5.18 12.44 -9.14
CA VAL A 623 4.95 12.23 -7.70
C VAL A 623 4.05 13.29 -7.05
N GLU A 624 3.67 14.37 -7.75
CA GLU A 624 2.98 15.52 -7.13
C GLU A 624 1.52 15.28 -6.73
N ASN A 625 0.83 14.32 -7.30
CA ASN A 625 -0.63 14.26 -7.26
C ASN A 625 -1.25 13.49 -6.07
N THR A 626 -0.46 12.91 -5.17
CA THR A 626 -0.99 12.04 -4.11
C THR A 626 -1.00 12.66 -2.71
N ARG A 627 -0.80 13.97 -2.57
CA ARG A 627 -0.56 14.62 -1.25
C ARG A 627 -1.79 15.11 -0.51
N PHE A 628 -2.99 15.01 -1.04
CA PHE A 628 -4.15 15.43 -0.27
C PHE A 628 -4.47 14.37 0.79
N PRO A 629 -4.54 14.78 2.08
CA PRO A 629 -5.01 13.87 3.12
C PRO A 629 -6.41 13.40 2.76
N PRO A 630 -6.74 12.11 2.97
CA PRO A 630 -8.01 11.55 2.54
C PRO A 630 -9.18 12.19 3.29
N PRO A 631 -10.32 12.41 2.64
CA PRO A 631 -11.53 12.87 3.30
C PRO A 631 -12.01 11.80 4.29
N VAL A 632 -12.40 12.24 5.47
CA VAL A 632 -12.87 11.35 6.53
C VAL A 632 -14.38 11.43 6.64
N ILE A 633 -15.03 10.28 6.77
CA ILE A 633 -16.47 10.15 6.90
C ILE A 633 -16.77 9.37 8.18
N ILE A 634 -17.67 9.91 9.00
CA ILE A 634 -18.25 9.18 10.13
C ILE A 634 -19.43 8.38 9.58
N GLU A 635 -19.38 7.05 9.68
CA GLU A 635 -20.35 6.18 9.01
C GLU A 635 -21.58 5.88 9.88
N ASN A 636 -21.34 5.49 11.12
CA ASN A 636 -22.42 5.16 12.03
C ASN A 636 -21.95 5.21 13.50
N LEU A 637 -22.92 5.28 14.39
CA LEU A 637 -22.72 5.18 15.82
C LEU A 637 -23.49 3.99 16.37
N LYS A 638 -22.89 3.28 17.30
CA LYS A 638 -23.53 2.15 17.98
C LYS A 638 -23.48 2.31 19.49
N THR A 639 -24.56 1.94 20.12
CA THR A 639 -24.70 1.85 21.59
C THR A 639 -25.26 0.48 21.94
N ASN A 640 -25.48 0.23 23.23
CA ASN A 640 -26.19 -0.95 23.70
C ASN A 640 -27.63 -1.06 23.16
N GLU A 641 -28.22 0.03 22.70
CA GLU A 641 -29.58 0.07 22.14
C GLU A 641 -29.63 -0.17 20.64
N GLY A 642 -28.47 -0.23 19.98
CA GLY A 642 -28.34 -0.45 18.55
C GLY A 642 -27.62 0.68 17.82
N SER A 643 -27.78 0.70 16.49
CA SER A 643 -27.23 1.75 15.64
C SER A 643 -28.06 3.03 15.72
N ILE A 644 -27.36 4.16 15.76
CA ILE A 644 -27.96 5.49 15.76
C ILE A 644 -27.65 6.14 14.42
N SER A 645 -28.68 6.73 13.81
CA SER A 645 -28.48 7.50 12.57
C SER A 645 -27.67 8.77 12.85
N LEU A 646 -26.74 9.06 11.94
CA LEU A 646 -25.92 10.27 12.03
C LEU A 646 -26.80 11.52 11.86
N SER A 647 -26.56 12.50 12.73
CA SER A 647 -27.06 13.86 12.60
C SER A 647 -26.00 14.81 13.15
N ASP A 648 -26.07 16.06 12.78
CA ASP A 648 -25.10 17.09 13.24
C ASP A 648 -25.04 17.20 14.77
N SER A 649 -26.09 16.78 15.44
CA SER A 649 -26.18 16.76 16.91
C SER A 649 -26.90 15.51 17.40
N ILE A 650 -26.26 14.79 18.29
CA ILE A 650 -26.76 13.52 18.88
C ILE A 650 -26.87 13.70 20.39
N SER A 651 -28.01 13.31 20.92
CA SER A 651 -28.26 13.34 22.38
C SER A 651 -28.36 11.92 22.90
N LEU A 652 -27.52 11.56 23.88
CA LEU A 652 -27.51 10.27 24.55
C LEU A 652 -27.84 10.41 26.03
N SER A 653 -28.32 9.35 26.58
CA SER A 653 -28.57 9.29 28.02
C SER A 653 -27.25 9.11 28.80
N TYR A 654 -27.19 9.65 30.03
CA TYR A 654 -26.04 9.49 30.91
C TYR A 654 -25.72 8.05 31.28
N ASP A 655 -26.67 7.14 31.13
CA ASP A 655 -26.55 5.71 31.42
C ASP A 655 -26.12 4.88 30.22
N THR A 656 -25.84 5.51 29.10
CA THR A 656 -25.28 4.84 27.92
C THR A 656 -23.91 4.25 28.29
N PRO A 657 -23.75 2.90 28.32
CA PRO A 657 -22.56 2.26 28.87
C PRO A 657 -21.34 2.43 27.96
N TYR A 658 -21.56 2.48 26.66
CA TYR A 658 -20.52 2.70 25.66
C TYR A 658 -21.09 3.38 24.41
N LEU A 659 -20.23 4.07 23.72
CA LEU A 659 -20.44 4.63 22.38
C LEU A 659 -19.30 4.15 21.48
N GLU A 660 -19.67 3.40 20.45
CA GLU A 660 -18.79 3.00 19.36
C GLU A 660 -19.08 3.91 18.18
N ILE A 661 -18.04 4.58 17.69
CA ILE A 661 -18.12 5.50 16.56
C ILE A 661 -17.29 4.88 15.44
N ASN A 662 -17.94 4.51 14.33
CA ASN A 662 -17.29 3.96 13.16
C ASN A 662 -17.07 5.09 12.15
N TYR A 663 -15.85 5.16 11.65
CA TYR A 663 -15.44 6.15 10.65
C TYR A 663 -14.54 5.49 9.62
N THR A 664 -14.49 6.09 8.46
CA THR A 664 -13.59 5.67 7.39
C THR A 664 -12.92 6.89 6.76
N ALA A 665 -11.91 6.64 5.96
CA ALA A 665 -11.33 7.62 5.07
C ALA A 665 -11.30 7.04 3.66
N ILE A 666 -11.72 7.84 2.71
CA ILE A 666 -11.72 7.45 1.31
C ILE A 666 -10.29 7.57 0.78
N ASN A 667 -9.69 6.43 0.53
CA ASN A 667 -8.39 6.33 -0.12
C ASN A 667 -8.35 5.05 -0.95
N PHE A 668 -8.23 5.18 -2.24
CA PHE A 668 -8.18 4.06 -3.18
C PHE A 668 -6.75 3.69 -3.55
N THR A 669 -5.81 4.62 -3.43
CA THR A 669 -4.40 4.40 -3.80
C THR A 669 -3.73 3.42 -2.84
N ASP A 670 -3.71 3.72 -1.54
CA ASP A 670 -3.15 2.84 -0.52
C ASP A 670 -3.93 2.94 0.81
N PRO A 671 -5.10 2.29 0.91
CA PRO A 671 -5.97 2.40 2.07
C PRO A 671 -5.36 1.83 3.36
N LYS A 672 -4.30 1.01 3.25
CA LYS A 672 -3.61 0.43 4.41
C LYS A 672 -2.63 1.39 5.09
N LYS A 673 -2.15 2.39 4.36
CA LYS A 673 -1.27 3.45 4.90
C LYS A 673 -2.02 4.55 5.63
N VAL A 674 -3.34 4.64 5.45
CA VAL A 674 -4.14 5.67 6.10
C VAL A 674 -4.09 5.52 7.61
N LYS A 675 -3.67 6.57 8.29
CA LYS A 675 -3.64 6.69 9.74
C LYS A 675 -4.72 7.63 10.21
N PHE A 676 -5.27 7.36 11.36
CA PHE A 676 -6.32 8.16 11.97
C PHE A 676 -5.89 8.71 13.32
N ARG A 677 -6.44 9.86 13.65
CA ARG A 677 -6.50 10.36 15.03
C ARG A 677 -7.87 10.92 15.30
N TYR A 678 -8.34 10.73 16.50
CA TYR A 678 -9.62 11.27 16.94
C TYR A 678 -9.51 11.90 18.32
N ARG A 679 -10.51 12.68 18.68
CA ARG A 679 -10.70 13.21 20.04
C ARG A 679 -12.16 13.53 20.30
N LEU A 680 -12.56 13.42 21.54
CA LEU A 680 -13.83 13.94 22.03
C LEU A 680 -13.54 15.25 22.78
N LYS A 681 -13.61 16.38 22.07
CA LYS A 681 -13.33 17.71 22.62
C LYS A 681 -14.30 17.99 23.78
N GLY A 682 -13.74 18.31 24.93
CA GLY A 682 -14.46 18.44 26.20
C GLY A 682 -14.23 17.24 27.15
N LEU A 683 -13.69 16.12 26.65
CA LEU A 683 -13.28 14.96 27.43
C LEU A 683 -11.78 14.66 27.25
N ASP A 684 -11.31 14.60 26.01
CA ASP A 684 -9.92 14.33 25.69
C ASP A 684 -9.10 15.64 25.67
N GLU A 685 -7.94 15.65 26.33
CA GLU A 685 -7.03 16.80 26.35
C GLU A 685 -6.26 16.95 25.03
N ALA A 686 -5.93 15.83 24.38
CA ALA A 686 -5.15 15.77 23.15
C ALA A 686 -5.81 14.88 22.10
N TRP A 687 -5.24 14.85 20.90
CA TRP A 687 -5.60 13.87 19.88
C TRP A 687 -5.11 12.47 20.28
N ILE A 688 -5.90 11.45 19.97
CA ILE A 688 -5.60 10.03 20.19
C ILE A 688 -5.23 9.44 18.84
N ASP A 689 -3.96 9.12 18.63
CA ASP A 689 -3.46 8.47 17.42
C ASP A 689 -3.76 6.97 17.47
N VAL A 690 -4.31 6.41 16.39
CA VAL A 690 -4.84 5.04 16.38
C VAL A 690 -4.45 4.22 15.14
N ASP A 691 -3.36 4.57 14.49
CA ASP A 691 -2.93 3.94 13.24
C ASP A 691 -4.08 3.81 12.24
N ASN A 692 -4.34 2.59 11.72
CA ASN A 692 -5.38 2.30 10.73
C ASN A 692 -6.73 1.87 11.33
N ARG A 693 -6.92 1.97 12.63
CA ARG A 693 -8.18 1.61 13.29
C ARG A 693 -9.30 2.58 12.92
N ARG A 694 -10.43 2.05 12.48
CA ARG A 694 -11.59 2.79 11.97
C ARG A 694 -12.74 2.88 12.99
N THR A 695 -12.43 2.70 14.26
CA THR A 695 -13.42 2.71 15.34
C THR A 695 -12.88 3.42 16.56
N ALA A 696 -13.62 4.40 17.07
CA ALA A 696 -13.40 5.02 18.37
C ALA A 696 -14.39 4.43 19.38
N MET A 697 -13.90 4.10 20.56
CA MET A 697 -14.72 3.57 21.65
C MET A 697 -14.62 4.45 22.87
N TYR A 698 -15.76 4.91 23.36
CA TYR A 698 -15.88 5.64 24.61
C TYR A 698 -16.82 4.90 25.55
N SER A 699 -16.41 4.75 26.79
CA SER A 699 -17.23 4.17 27.85
C SER A 699 -17.57 5.21 28.90
N LYS A 700 -18.85 5.26 29.30
CA LYS A 700 -19.33 6.12 30.37
C LYS A 700 -18.89 7.59 30.25
N ILE A 701 -19.29 8.24 29.16
CA ILE A 701 -19.05 9.66 28.96
C ILE A 701 -19.84 10.43 30.02
N PRO A 702 -19.22 11.35 30.77
CA PRO A 702 -19.94 12.19 31.74
C PRO A 702 -21.01 13.05 31.06
N PRO A 703 -22.07 13.45 31.78
CA PRO A 703 -23.03 14.43 31.28
C PRO A 703 -22.34 15.74 30.87
N GLY A 704 -22.67 16.21 29.66
CA GLY A 704 -22.04 17.41 29.10
C GLY A 704 -22.25 17.54 27.61
N GLU A 705 -21.70 18.60 27.05
CA GLU A 705 -21.65 18.83 25.60
C GLU A 705 -20.24 18.59 25.11
N TYR A 706 -20.12 17.80 24.05
CA TYR A 706 -18.87 17.36 23.46
C TYR A 706 -18.90 17.52 21.95
N ILE A 707 -17.73 17.59 21.35
CA ILE A 707 -17.59 17.54 19.87
C ILE A 707 -16.62 16.40 19.57
N PHE A 708 -17.15 15.36 18.96
CA PHE A 708 -16.28 14.31 18.37
C PHE A 708 -15.63 14.87 17.12
N GLN A 709 -14.34 14.64 16.97
CA GLN A 709 -13.56 15.03 15.81
C GLN A 709 -12.66 13.86 15.41
N VAL A 710 -12.59 13.56 14.12
CA VAL A 710 -11.69 12.57 13.56
C VAL A 710 -11.07 13.13 12.29
N THR A 711 -9.79 12.85 12.08
CA THR A 711 -9.05 13.22 10.87
C THR A 711 -8.14 12.09 10.45
N ALA A 712 -7.71 12.12 9.19
CA ALA A 712 -6.84 11.12 8.61
C ALA A 712 -5.62 11.73 7.95
N SER A 713 -4.59 10.92 7.79
CA SER A 713 -3.35 11.24 7.10
C SER A 713 -2.82 10.01 6.38
N ASN A 714 -2.11 10.21 5.27
CA ASN A 714 -1.40 9.15 4.55
C ASN A 714 0.03 8.92 5.07
N ASP A 715 0.59 9.86 5.84
CA ASP A 715 1.99 9.89 6.27
C ASP A 715 2.17 10.16 7.77
N ALA A 716 1.08 10.33 8.53
CA ALA A 716 1.03 10.69 9.95
C ALA A 716 1.55 12.11 10.28
N VAL A 717 1.90 12.93 9.30
CA VAL A 717 2.37 14.29 9.48
C VAL A 717 1.37 15.28 8.88
N ASN A 718 0.98 15.06 7.62
CA ASN A 718 0.03 15.92 6.92
C ASN A 718 -1.41 15.44 7.18
N TRP A 719 -2.01 15.97 8.23
CA TRP A 719 -3.38 15.65 8.62
C TRP A 719 -4.40 16.50 7.87
N ASN A 720 -5.54 15.91 7.52
CA ASN A 720 -6.62 16.65 6.89
C ASN A 720 -7.08 17.76 7.83
N THR A 721 -7.14 19.00 7.33
CA THR A 721 -7.60 20.16 8.08
C THR A 721 -9.12 20.20 8.21
N GLU A 722 -9.84 19.57 7.28
CA GLU A 722 -11.28 19.38 7.33
C GLU A 722 -11.58 18.11 8.15
N ASN A 723 -11.79 18.28 9.45
CA ASN A 723 -12.12 17.18 10.34
C ASN A 723 -13.59 16.79 10.17
N ALA A 724 -13.88 15.50 10.08
CA ALA A 724 -15.25 15.03 10.26
C ALA A 724 -15.64 15.19 11.74
N SER A 725 -16.80 15.75 12.01
CA SER A 725 -17.22 16.04 13.38
C SER A 725 -18.74 16.03 13.55
N PHE A 726 -19.18 15.71 14.76
CA PHE A 726 -20.56 15.90 15.20
C PHE A 726 -20.63 16.36 16.65
N HIS A 727 -21.74 16.99 17.02
CA HIS A 727 -22.01 17.40 18.41
C HIS A 727 -22.65 16.24 19.18
N LEU A 728 -22.10 15.94 20.36
CA LEU A 728 -22.59 14.93 21.28
C LEU A 728 -23.03 15.57 22.60
N ALA A 729 -24.29 15.46 22.92
CA ALA A 729 -24.82 15.87 24.20
C ALA A 729 -25.13 14.64 25.05
N ILE A 730 -24.55 14.55 26.23
CA ILE A 730 -24.90 13.54 27.22
C ILE A 730 -25.82 14.17 28.25
N ALA A 731 -27.10 13.77 28.21
CA ALA A 731 -28.10 14.31 29.10
C ALA A 731 -27.75 14.01 30.57
N PRO A 732 -27.81 14.98 31.46
CA PRO A 732 -27.57 14.71 32.86
C PRO A 732 -28.69 13.82 33.45
N PRO A 733 -28.36 12.96 34.43
CA PRO A 733 -29.36 12.21 35.15
C PRO A 733 -30.38 13.17 35.79
N PHE A 734 -31.63 12.75 35.85
CA PHE A 734 -32.70 13.59 36.32
C PHE A 734 -32.44 14.18 37.74
N TRP A 735 -31.59 13.48 38.51
CA TRP A 735 -31.21 13.94 39.84
C TRP A 735 -30.15 15.08 39.86
N GLN A 736 -29.55 15.40 38.70
CA GLN A 736 -28.65 16.55 38.51
C GLN A 736 -29.37 17.76 37.90
N THR A 737 -30.66 17.64 37.63
CA THR A 737 -31.44 18.75 37.09
C THR A 737 -31.95 19.70 38.19
N ASN A 738 -32.07 20.98 37.85
CA ASN A 738 -32.48 22.03 38.84
C ASN A 738 -33.81 21.72 39.54
N TRP A 739 -34.76 21.04 38.86
CA TRP A 739 -36.03 20.65 39.46
C TRP A 739 -35.84 19.52 40.51
N PHE A 740 -34.90 18.59 40.26
CA PHE A 740 -34.60 17.51 41.20
C PHE A 740 -33.90 18.07 42.46
N TYR A 741 -32.95 19.00 42.31
CA TYR A 741 -32.32 19.68 43.44
C TYR A 741 -33.37 20.43 44.29
N ALA A 742 -34.33 21.11 43.63
CA ALA A 742 -35.43 21.72 44.32
C ALA A 742 -36.29 20.70 45.09
N MET A 743 -36.60 19.55 44.48
CA MET A 743 -37.32 18.44 45.16
C MET A 743 -36.44 17.76 46.23
N ALA A 744 -35.13 17.56 45.96
CA ALA A 744 -34.23 16.94 46.92
C ALA A 744 -34.04 17.81 48.18
N VAL A 745 -33.94 19.13 48.02
CA VAL A 745 -33.91 20.04 49.14
C VAL A 745 -35.21 19.95 49.98
N LEU A 746 -36.36 19.78 49.35
CA LEU A 746 -37.64 19.56 50.01
C LEU A 746 -37.71 18.16 50.67
N SER A 747 -37.13 17.12 50.02
CA SER A 747 -37.05 15.77 50.54
C SER A 747 -36.01 15.58 51.63
N PHE A 748 -34.86 16.33 51.51
CA PHE A 748 -33.81 16.29 52.54
C PHE A 748 -34.24 16.87 53.88
N LEU A 749 -35.14 17.84 53.87
CA LEU A 749 -35.79 18.36 55.10
C LEU A 749 -36.70 17.31 55.77
N PHE A 750 -37.13 16.27 54.95
CA PHE A 750 -38.08 15.23 55.47
C PHE A 750 -37.44 13.89 55.83
N SER A 751 -36.22 13.60 55.30
CA SER A 751 -35.67 12.25 55.39
C SER A 751 -34.21 12.12 55.88
N GLY A 752 -33.80 13.05 56.71
CA GLY A 752 -32.40 13.12 57.26
C GLY A 752 -31.95 11.92 58.11
N GLY A 753 -32.79 10.89 58.25
CA GLY A 753 -32.47 9.73 59.10
C GLY A 753 -32.27 8.38 58.38
N LEU A 754 -32.61 8.25 57.11
CA LEU A 754 -32.64 6.93 56.42
C LEU A 754 -31.46 6.66 55.46
N ILE A 755 -30.64 7.68 55.19
CA ILE A 755 -29.69 7.63 54.06
C ILE A 755 -28.31 6.99 54.39
N VAL A 756 -27.93 6.95 55.67
CA VAL A 756 -26.58 6.47 56.06
C VAL A 756 -26.38 4.96 55.83
N ASN A 757 -27.47 4.15 55.92
CA ASN A 757 -27.34 2.72 55.84
C ASN A 757 -27.34 2.11 54.39
N GLN A 758 -27.78 2.84 53.41
CA GLN A 758 -27.87 2.30 52.02
C GLN A 758 -26.59 2.58 51.18
N ARG A 759 -25.74 3.50 51.65
CA ARG A 759 -24.59 3.94 50.85
C ARG A 759 -23.43 2.95 50.80
N LEU A 760 -23.28 2.09 51.78
CA LEU A 760 -22.18 1.13 51.87
C LEU A 760 -22.36 -0.14 50.98
N ALA A 761 -23.58 -0.47 50.57
CA ALA A 761 -23.87 -1.63 49.76
C ALA A 761 -23.63 -1.39 48.24
N ARG A 762 -23.71 -0.12 47.81
CA ARG A 762 -23.56 0.21 46.38
C ARG A 762 -22.13 0.18 45.84
N LEU A 763 -21.17 0.59 46.68
CA LEU A 763 -19.73 0.67 46.30
C LEU A 763 -19.10 -0.70 46.01
N LYS A 764 -19.66 -1.78 46.57
CA LYS A 764 -19.16 -3.12 46.29
C LYS A 764 -19.52 -3.66 44.91
N LYS A 765 -20.63 -3.20 44.34
CA LYS A 765 -21.17 -3.74 43.09
C LYS A 765 -20.55 -3.10 41.84
N GLU A 766 -20.08 -1.88 41.95
CA GLU A 766 -19.43 -1.15 40.82
C GLU A 766 -18.02 -1.67 40.51
N ASN A 767 -17.29 -2.14 41.52
CA ASN A 767 -15.95 -2.68 41.37
C ASN A 767 -15.90 -4.05 40.62
N GLU A 768 -16.99 -4.84 40.73
CA GLU A 768 -17.06 -6.11 40.02
C GLU A 768 -17.42 -5.98 38.52
N GLN A 769 -18.21 -4.96 38.17
CA GLN A 769 -18.60 -4.75 36.77
C GLN A 769 -17.45 -4.21 35.89
N GLN A 770 -16.58 -3.40 36.47
CA GLN A 770 -15.42 -2.86 35.78
C GLN A 770 -14.39 -3.96 35.39
N LYS A 771 -14.28 -4.99 36.23
CA LYS A 771 -13.41 -6.16 35.95
C LYS A 771 -13.92 -6.98 34.77
N GLN A 772 -15.20 -7.22 34.71
CA GLN A 772 -15.82 -8.02 33.63
C GLN A 772 -15.78 -7.34 32.26
N PHE A 773 -15.76 -6.01 32.21
CA PHE A 773 -15.67 -5.25 30.96
C PHE A 773 -14.27 -5.31 30.33
N THR A 774 -13.25 -5.22 31.18
CA THR A 774 -11.85 -5.32 30.71
C THR A 774 -11.52 -6.71 30.14
N GLU A 775 -12.09 -7.76 30.77
CA GLU A 775 -11.94 -9.13 30.26
C GLU A 775 -12.64 -9.34 28.90
N LYS A 776 -13.80 -8.72 28.67
CA LYS A 776 -14.53 -8.81 27.39
C LYS A 776 -13.80 -8.06 26.26
N LEU A 777 -13.12 -6.97 26.54
CA LEU A 777 -12.33 -6.21 25.55
C LEU A 777 -11.12 -7.01 25.06
N ILE A 778 -10.43 -7.68 25.97
CA ILE A 778 -9.29 -8.54 25.63
C ILE A 778 -9.75 -9.71 24.76
N GLN A 779 -10.90 -10.29 25.08
CA GLN A 779 -11.48 -11.43 24.34
C GLN A 779 -11.96 -11.01 22.93
N SER A 780 -12.45 -9.79 22.77
CA SER A 780 -12.83 -9.24 21.45
C SER A 780 -11.63 -9.03 20.53
N GLN A 781 -10.52 -8.56 21.08
CA GLN A 781 -9.27 -8.37 20.32
C GLN A 781 -8.66 -9.70 19.85
N GLU A 782 -8.76 -10.74 20.69
CA GLU A 782 -8.31 -12.09 20.35
C GLU A 782 -9.20 -12.74 19.28
N ASN A 783 -10.51 -12.49 19.30
CA ASN A 783 -11.44 -13.00 18.30
C ASN A 783 -11.21 -12.34 16.94
N GLU A 784 -10.87 -11.05 16.90
CA GLU A 784 -10.54 -10.35 15.65
C GLU A 784 -9.23 -10.85 15.04
N ARG A 785 -8.22 -11.13 15.85
CA ARG A 785 -6.98 -11.78 15.37
C ARG A 785 -7.25 -13.20 14.82
N LYS A 786 -8.20 -13.92 15.42
CA LYS A 786 -8.64 -15.22 14.92
C LYS A 786 -9.26 -15.13 13.53
N ARG A 787 -10.12 -14.12 13.33
CA ARG A 787 -10.80 -13.87 12.06
C ARG A 787 -9.81 -13.57 10.94
N ILE A 788 -8.87 -12.65 11.19
CA ILE A 788 -7.87 -12.24 10.20
C ILE A 788 -6.96 -13.42 9.78
N ALA A 789 -6.57 -14.25 10.74
CA ALA A 789 -5.73 -15.43 10.46
C ALA A 789 -6.47 -16.49 9.61
N SER A 790 -7.77 -16.68 9.82
CA SER A 790 -8.60 -17.60 9.03
C SER A 790 -8.81 -17.08 7.60
N GLU A 791 -9.10 -15.79 7.44
CA GLU A 791 -9.30 -15.17 6.12
C GLU A 791 -8.04 -15.20 5.24
N LEU A 792 -6.85 -15.00 5.83
CA LEU A 792 -5.59 -15.12 5.12
C LEU A 792 -5.28 -16.57 4.69
N HIS A 793 -5.60 -17.54 5.54
CA HIS A 793 -5.39 -18.95 5.22
C HIS A 793 -6.32 -19.44 4.09
N ASP A 794 -7.58 -18.99 4.10
CA ASP A 794 -8.56 -19.43 3.12
C ASP A 794 -8.36 -18.73 1.76
N GLY A 795 -7.92 -17.45 1.76
CA GLY A 795 -7.62 -16.70 0.54
C GLY A 795 -6.43 -17.25 -0.24
N LEU A 796 -5.39 -17.63 0.47
CA LEU A 796 -4.15 -18.12 -0.13
C LEU A 796 -4.20 -19.59 -0.58
N GLY A 797 -4.99 -20.43 0.09
CA GLY A 797 -5.25 -21.79 -0.37
C GLY A 797 -5.84 -21.82 -1.79
N GLN A 798 -6.66 -20.82 -2.13
CA GLN A 798 -7.26 -20.70 -3.44
C GLN A 798 -6.29 -20.15 -4.50
N GLN A 799 -5.35 -19.26 -4.15
CA GLN A 799 -4.28 -18.83 -5.07
C GLN A 799 -3.40 -20.02 -5.52
N ILE A 800 -3.10 -20.94 -4.60
CA ILE A 800 -2.37 -22.17 -4.90
C ILE A 800 -3.18 -23.07 -5.85
N LEU A 801 -4.51 -23.07 -5.73
CA LEU A 801 -5.38 -23.83 -6.64
C LEU A 801 -5.39 -23.23 -8.06
N VAL A 802 -5.28 -21.91 -8.19
CA VAL A 802 -5.13 -21.24 -9.50
C VAL A 802 -3.79 -21.58 -10.15
N ILE A 803 -2.71 -21.65 -9.37
CA ILE A 803 -1.39 -22.11 -9.83
C ILE A 803 -1.48 -23.57 -10.31
N LYS A 804 -2.18 -24.42 -9.58
CA LYS A 804 -2.44 -25.82 -9.98
C LYS A 804 -3.23 -25.91 -11.29
N ASN A 805 -4.28 -25.11 -11.44
CA ASN A 805 -5.09 -25.10 -12.66
C ASN A 805 -4.30 -24.58 -13.88
N ARG A 806 -3.35 -23.66 -13.70
CA ARG A 806 -2.42 -23.24 -14.75
C ARG A 806 -1.42 -24.34 -15.12
N ALA A 807 -0.96 -25.12 -14.14
CA ALA A 807 -0.12 -26.29 -14.40
C ALA A 807 -0.85 -27.38 -15.19
N ASP A 808 -2.16 -27.56 -14.94
CA ASP A 808 -3.01 -28.48 -15.73
C ASP A 808 -3.25 -27.98 -17.17
N LEU A 809 -3.30 -26.66 -17.39
CA LEU A 809 -3.35 -26.03 -18.71
C LEU A 809 -2.02 -26.18 -19.49
N ALA A 810 -0.89 -26.05 -18.81
CA ALA A 810 0.42 -26.31 -19.37
C ALA A 810 0.56 -27.77 -19.83
N LYS A 811 -0.09 -28.71 -19.11
CA LYS A 811 -0.14 -30.13 -19.43
C LYS A 811 -0.98 -30.43 -20.68
N GLN A 812 -1.94 -29.60 -21.05
CA GLN A 812 -2.76 -29.74 -22.25
C GLN A 812 -2.07 -29.26 -23.54
N LYS A 813 -0.97 -28.48 -23.42
CA LYS A 813 -0.19 -27.96 -24.57
C LYS A 813 1.09 -28.78 -24.85
N MET A 814 1.06 -30.06 -24.72
CA MET A 814 2.20 -31.01 -24.93
C MET A 814 2.82 -31.00 -26.35
N GLY A 815 2.55 -30.00 -27.16
CA GLY A 815 3.13 -29.91 -28.53
C GLY A 815 4.28 -28.91 -28.69
N ASN A 816 4.58 -28.09 -27.71
CA ASN A 816 5.68 -27.09 -27.77
C ASN A 816 6.46 -27.06 -26.44
N VAL A 817 7.58 -27.77 -26.44
CA VAL A 817 8.38 -28.06 -25.24
C VAL A 817 9.00 -26.79 -24.63
N GLU A 818 9.30 -25.74 -25.42
CA GLU A 818 9.90 -24.49 -24.92
C GLU A 818 8.90 -23.58 -24.20
N GLU A 819 7.70 -23.47 -24.71
CA GLU A 819 6.63 -22.71 -24.04
C GLU A 819 6.13 -23.38 -22.74
N MET A 820 6.17 -24.71 -22.71
CA MET A 820 5.76 -25.50 -21.55
C MET A 820 6.76 -25.36 -20.40
N ASN A 821 8.07 -25.41 -20.68
CA ASN A 821 9.09 -25.24 -19.64
C ASN A 821 9.11 -23.83 -19.06
N LEU A 822 8.90 -22.80 -19.87
CA LEU A 822 8.81 -21.41 -19.40
C LEU A 822 7.63 -21.22 -18.44
N GLN A 823 6.46 -21.80 -18.75
CA GLN A 823 5.27 -21.72 -17.90
C GLN A 823 5.41 -22.51 -16.59
N LEU A 824 6.11 -23.64 -16.62
CA LEU A 824 6.35 -24.46 -15.44
C LEU A 824 7.36 -23.84 -14.48
N ASP A 825 8.39 -23.17 -14.99
CA ASP A 825 9.39 -22.50 -14.17
C ASP A 825 8.81 -21.22 -13.50
N GLU A 826 8.00 -20.44 -14.20
CA GLU A 826 7.29 -19.28 -13.62
C GLU A 826 6.26 -19.70 -12.56
N ILE A 827 5.55 -20.80 -12.78
CA ILE A 827 4.60 -21.36 -11.81
C ILE A 827 5.34 -21.85 -10.55
N MET A 828 6.46 -22.55 -10.72
CA MET A 828 7.25 -23.05 -9.59
C MET A 828 7.84 -21.92 -8.75
N GLN A 829 8.42 -20.90 -9.37
CA GLN A 829 8.98 -19.74 -8.65
C GLN A 829 7.91 -18.92 -7.93
N SER A 830 6.80 -18.64 -8.60
CA SER A 830 5.68 -17.90 -8.01
C SER A 830 5.02 -18.68 -6.86
N ALA A 831 4.91 -20.00 -6.99
CA ALA A 831 4.34 -20.86 -5.95
C ALA A 831 5.25 -20.93 -4.70
N VAL A 832 6.55 -21.06 -4.90
CA VAL A 832 7.52 -21.16 -3.79
C VAL A 832 7.61 -19.85 -3.04
N SER A 833 7.66 -18.72 -3.75
CA SER A 833 7.69 -17.38 -3.14
C SER A 833 6.38 -17.09 -2.37
N SER A 834 5.24 -17.32 -2.99
CA SER A 834 3.93 -17.12 -2.35
C SER A 834 3.72 -18.01 -1.11
N ILE A 835 4.17 -19.26 -1.17
CA ILE A 835 4.10 -20.19 -0.01
C ILE A 835 5.00 -19.72 1.13
N SER A 836 6.17 -19.17 0.82
CA SER A 836 7.09 -18.63 1.84
C SER A 836 6.52 -17.40 2.52
N ASP A 837 5.99 -16.46 1.74
CA ASP A 837 5.41 -15.21 2.28
C ASP A 837 4.18 -15.47 3.13
N VAL A 838 3.35 -16.42 2.72
CA VAL A 838 2.17 -16.87 3.49
C VAL A 838 2.54 -17.56 4.77
N ARG A 839 3.51 -18.46 4.70
CA ARG A 839 4.00 -19.10 5.93
C ARG A 839 4.48 -18.04 6.91
N ASN A 840 5.26 -17.08 6.47
CA ASN A 840 5.83 -16.05 7.33
C ASN A 840 4.74 -15.14 7.94
N ILE A 841 3.75 -14.74 7.18
CA ILE A 841 2.61 -13.92 7.67
C ILE A 841 1.70 -14.75 8.60
N SER A 842 1.42 -15.99 8.22
CA SER A 842 0.57 -16.90 9.02
C SER A 842 1.23 -17.26 10.35
N TYR A 843 2.55 -17.52 10.37
CA TYR A 843 3.32 -17.77 11.59
C TYR A 843 3.41 -16.55 12.52
N ALA A 844 3.44 -15.33 11.95
CA ALA A 844 3.46 -14.09 12.73
C ALA A 844 2.11 -13.82 13.43
N LEU A 845 1.00 -14.23 12.83
CA LEU A 845 -0.36 -13.94 13.31
C LEU A 845 -0.93 -15.06 14.19
N ARG A 846 -0.81 -16.32 13.79
CA ARG A 846 -1.24 -17.48 14.59
C ARG A 846 -0.64 -18.80 14.07
N PRO A 847 -0.15 -19.69 14.93
CA PRO A 847 0.40 -20.97 14.51
C PRO A 847 -0.72 -21.92 14.06
N VAL A 848 -0.83 -22.15 12.76
CA VAL A 848 -1.88 -23.01 12.15
C VAL A 848 -1.79 -24.46 12.65
N HIS A 849 -0.59 -24.92 13.02
CA HIS A 849 -0.36 -26.24 13.57
C HIS A 849 -1.03 -26.44 14.93
N LEU A 850 -1.14 -25.37 15.73
CA LEU A 850 -1.78 -25.42 17.04
C LEU A 850 -3.28 -25.77 16.94
N GLU A 851 -3.96 -25.30 15.91
CA GLU A 851 -5.39 -25.59 15.73
C GLU A 851 -5.69 -26.95 15.11
N LYS A 852 -4.78 -27.47 14.27
CA LYS A 852 -4.99 -28.71 13.53
C LYS A 852 -4.49 -29.95 14.24
N PHE A 853 -3.42 -29.84 14.98
CA PHE A 853 -2.69 -30.98 15.52
C PHE A 853 -2.47 -30.94 17.03
N GLY A 854 -2.94 -29.90 17.72
CA GLY A 854 -2.78 -29.70 19.15
C GLY A 854 -1.49 -28.98 19.54
N LEU A 855 -1.34 -28.73 20.84
CA LEU A 855 -0.26 -27.91 21.38
C LEU A 855 1.08 -28.65 21.33
N THR A 856 1.07 -29.94 21.66
CA THR A 856 2.25 -30.81 21.66
C THR A 856 2.90 -30.84 20.28
N GLU A 857 2.13 -31.20 19.26
CA GLU A 857 2.59 -31.28 17.87
C GLU A 857 3.02 -29.91 17.31
N ALA A 858 2.31 -28.85 17.70
CA ALA A 858 2.69 -27.49 17.29
C ALA A 858 4.06 -27.06 17.85
N LEU A 859 4.38 -27.46 19.06
CA LEU A 859 5.67 -27.19 19.70
C LEU A 859 6.79 -28.07 19.15
N ILE A 860 6.52 -29.34 18.86
CA ILE A 860 7.46 -30.25 18.18
C ILE A 860 7.81 -29.67 16.80
N ASN A 861 6.81 -29.28 16.03
CA ASN A 861 7.02 -28.67 14.70
C ASN A 861 7.78 -27.35 14.77
N LEU A 862 7.58 -26.57 15.82
CA LEU A 862 8.37 -25.35 16.06
C LEU A 862 9.85 -25.73 16.25
N CYS A 863 10.15 -26.78 17.04
CA CYS A 863 11.51 -27.24 17.31
C CYS A 863 12.16 -27.87 16.06
N ASP A 864 11.45 -28.69 15.31
CA ASP A 864 11.94 -29.28 14.05
C ASP A 864 12.35 -28.21 13.01
N GLN A 865 11.57 -27.16 12.91
CA GLN A 865 11.88 -26.05 12.01
C GLN A 865 13.18 -25.33 12.41
N LEU A 866 13.50 -25.30 13.69
CA LEU A 866 14.70 -24.65 14.20
C LEU A 866 15.96 -25.48 13.93
N GLU A 867 15.86 -26.79 14.07
CA GLU A 867 16.94 -27.73 13.76
C GLU A 867 17.36 -27.63 12.28
N HIS A 868 16.39 -27.35 11.38
CA HIS A 868 16.67 -27.22 9.95
C HIS A 868 17.02 -25.80 9.49
N ALA A 869 16.68 -24.78 10.25
CA ALA A 869 16.77 -23.37 9.83
C ALA A 869 17.92 -22.58 10.46
N SER A 870 18.62 -23.13 11.44
CA SER A 870 19.69 -22.45 12.15
C SER A 870 20.99 -23.30 12.21
N ALA A 871 22.11 -22.62 12.46
CA ALA A 871 23.41 -23.31 12.67
C ALA A 871 23.63 -23.76 14.12
N ILE A 872 22.62 -23.59 14.98
CA ILE A 872 22.64 -24.00 16.40
C ILE A 872 22.24 -25.48 16.46
N ASP A 873 22.96 -26.25 17.26
CA ASP A 873 22.58 -27.64 17.56
C ASP A 873 21.43 -27.67 18.57
N TRP A 874 20.24 -28.03 18.08
CA TRP A 874 19.03 -28.06 18.89
C TRP A 874 18.72 -29.45 19.41
N SER A 875 18.42 -29.53 20.69
CA SER A 875 17.86 -30.74 21.31
C SER A 875 16.52 -30.40 21.97
N TYR A 876 15.50 -31.24 21.78
CA TYR A 876 14.25 -31.02 22.47
C TYR A 876 13.64 -32.33 23.02
N HIS A 877 12.87 -32.17 24.06
CA HIS A 877 12.06 -33.22 24.64
C HIS A 877 10.75 -32.63 25.14
N ILE A 878 9.62 -33.05 24.55
CA ILE A 878 8.31 -32.50 24.81
C ILE A 878 7.39 -33.69 25.16
N ASP A 879 6.90 -33.71 26.39
CA ASP A 879 5.87 -34.68 26.81
C ASP A 879 4.54 -34.36 26.10
N ASP A 880 3.64 -35.34 26.05
CA ASP A 880 2.27 -35.08 25.59
C ASP A 880 1.57 -34.20 26.62
N ILE A 881 1.33 -32.94 26.21
CA ILE A 881 0.70 -31.90 27.03
C ILE A 881 -0.66 -31.45 26.50
N ASP A 882 -1.17 -32.15 25.51
CA ASP A 882 -2.51 -31.88 25.00
C ASP A 882 -3.56 -32.12 26.10
N GLN A 883 -4.53 -31.20 26.22
CA GLN A 883 -5.57 -31.16 27.27
C GLN A 883 -5.10 -30.77 28.70
N ILE A 884 -3.80 -30.54 28.93
CA ILE A 884 -3.30 -30.04 30.23
C ILE A 884 -3.55 -28.53 30.34
N ILE A 885 -3.40 -27.82 29.24
CA ILE A 885 -3.64 -26.37 29.18
C ILE A 885 -5.02 -26.12 28.55
N PRO A 886 -5.87 -25.27 29.14
CA PRO A 886 -7.14 -24.91 28.55
C PRO A 886 -6.97 -24.36 27.12
N LYS A 887 -7.84 -24.79 26.21
CA LYS A 887 -7.75 -24.53 24.77
C LYS A 887 -7.67 -23.02 24.43
N GLU A 888 -8.31 -22.19 25.22
CA GLU A 888 -8.27 -20.73 25.06
C GLU A 888 -6.89 -20.13 25.44
N LYS A 889 -6.09 -20.87 26.18
CA LYS A 889 -4.78 -20.44 26.68
C LYS A 889 -3.61 -21.10 25.95
N GLU A 890 -3.84 -22.17 25.18
CA GLU A 890 -2.77 -22.88 24.44
C GLU A 890 -1.90 -21.93 23.61
N ILE A 891 -2.52 -20.95 22.95
CA ILE A 891 -1.79 -19.97 22.16
C ILE A 891 -0.85 -19.11 23.00
N ASN A 892 -1.23 -18.79 24.23
CA ASN A 892 -0.36 -18.02 25.12
C ASN A 892 0.87 -18.83 25.52
N PHE A 893 0.69 -20.11 25.80
CA PHE A 893 1.80 -20.99 26.09
C PHE A 893 2.72 -21.20 24.89
N TYR A 894 2.14 -21.46 23.73
CA TYR A 894 2.89 -21.51 22.47
C TYR A 894 3.71 -20.25 22.24
N ARG A 895 3.12 -19.06 22.45
CA ARG A 895 3.79 -17.77 22.29
C ARG A 895 4.94 -17.55 23.29
N ILE A 896 4.82 -18.07 24.51
CA ILE A 896 5.90 -18.01 25.50
C ILE A 896 7.11 -18.82 25.00
N ILE A 897 6.87 -20.04 24.54
CA ILE A 897 7.95 -20.90 24.00
C ILE A 897 8.55 -20.28 22.74
N GLN A 898 7.71 -19.82 21.84
CA GLN A 898 8.13 -19.16 20.60
C GLN A 898 9.00 -17.94 20.88
N GLU A 899 8.62 -17.10 21.84
CA GLU A 899 9.40 -15.92 22.22
C GLU A 899 10.74 -16.31 22.85
N GLY A 900 10.74 -17.32 23.71
CA GLY A 900 11.96 -17.85 24.31
C GLY A 900 12.97 -18.34 23.27
N VAL A 901 12.49 -19.11 22.30
CA VAL A 901 13.28 -19.65 21.20
C VAL A 901 13.76 -18.54 20.25
N ASN A 902 12.88 -17.61 19.92
CA ASN A 902 13.24 -16.44 19.10
C ASN A 902 14.33 -15.57 19.75
N ASN A 903 14.33 -15.49 21.08
CA ASN A 903 15.37 -14.77 21.81
C ASN A 903 16.73 -15.48 21.69
N ILE A 904 16.73 -16.81 21.66
CA ILE A 904 17.96 -17.57 21.39
C ILE A 904 18.46 -17.27 19.98
N LEU A 905 17.61 -17.44 18.98
CA LEU A 905 17.98 -17.19 17.58
C LEU A 905 18.53 -15.79 17.32
N LYS A 906 17.91 -14.79 17.93
CA LYS A 906 18.25 -13.39 17.66
C LYS A 906 19.40 -12.85 18.51
N HIS A 907 19.59 -13.43 19.71
CA HIS A 907 20.38 -12.75 20.73
C HIS A 907 21.44 -13.59 21.39
N SER A 908 21.39 -14.94 21.30
CA SER A 908 22.31 -15.78 22.11
C SER A 908 23.69 -15.94 21.49
N ASN A 909 23.83 -16.08 20.19
CA ASN A 909 25.01 -16.61 19.50
C ASN A 909 25.43 -17.97 20.05
N ALA A 910 24.47 -18.82 20.39
CA ALA A 910 24.70 -20.14 20.96
C ALA A 910 25.21 -21.14 19.92
N GLU A 911 25.98 -22.12 20.37
CA GLU A 911 26.33 -23.31 19.59
C GLU A 911 25.35 -24.46 19.89
N GLU A 912 24.88 -24.57 21.12
CA GLU A 912 23.88 -25.54 21.55
C GLU A 912 22.66 -24.87 22.22
N ALA A 913 21.47 -25.41 21.95
CA ALA A 913 20.26 -24.96 22.61
C ALA A 913 19.27 -26.11 22.85
N SER A 914 18.47 -25.99 23.89
CA SER A 914 17.50 -27.04 24.21
C SER A 914 16.15 -26.50 24.65
N VAL A 915 15.10 -27.25 24.28
CA VAL A 915 13.73 -27.03 24.74
C VAL A 915 13.22 -28.31 25.42
N MET A 916 12.94 -28.22 26.69
CA MET A 916 12.44 -29.37 27.48
C MET A 916 11.07 -28.98 28.07
N ILE A 917 10.03 -29.74 27.77
CA ILE A 917 8.70 -29.59 28.38
C ILE A 917 8.29 -30.90 29.01
N LYS A 918 8.17 -30.90 30.34
CA LYS A 918 7.82 -32.09 31.12
C LYS A 918 6.58 -31.88 31.97
N ARG A 919 5.75 -32.90 32.02
CA ARG A 919 4.64 -33.01 32.95
C ARG A 919 5.11 -33.63 34.26
N GLU A 920 4.99 -32.88 35.33
CA GLU A 920 5.19 -33.37 36.70
C GLU A 920 3.84 -33.60 37.39
N GLN A 921 3.83 -34.19 38.58
CA GLN A 921 2.55 -34.57 39.22
C GLN A 921 1.60 -33.38 39.49
N THR A 922 2.14 -32.20 39.75
CA THR A 922 1.33 -31.01 40.13
C THR A 922 1.61 -29.79 39.24
N SER A 923 2.53 -29.92 38.31
CA SER A 923 2.95 -28.78 37.46
C SER A 923 3.39 -29.21 36.06
N LEU A 924 3.25 -28.30 35.11
CA LEU A 924 3.91 -28.37 33.81
C LEU A 924 5.16 -27.49 33.87
N VAL A 925 6.31 -28.09 33.61
CA VAL A 925 7.60 -27.37 33.59
C VAL A 925 8.12 -27.31 32.17
N ALA A 926 8.32 -26.07 31.67
CA ALA A 926 9.01 -25.85 30.41
C ALA A 926 10.34 -25.15 30.68
N LYS A 927 11.41 -25.71 30.13
CA LYS A 927 12.78 -25.15 30.25
C LYS A 927 13.34 -24.92 28.85
N ILE A 928 13.78 -23.70 28.60
CA ILE A 928 14.44 -23.30 27.36
C ILE A 928 15.84 -22.83 27.77
N TRP A 929 16.85 -23.42 27.16
CA TRP A 929 18.24 -23.18 27.54
C TRP A 929 19.11 -22.99 26.29
N ASP A 930 20.13 -22.16 26.42
CA ASP A 930 21.20 -21.96 25.45
C ASP A 930 22.56 -21.79 26.14
N ASP A 931 23.63 -22.13 25.47
CA ASP A 931 25.02 -21.97 25.91
C ASP A 931 25.65 -20.64 25.43
N GLY A 932 24.85 -19.74 24.88
CA GLY A 932 25.32 -18.52 24.22
C GLY A 932 25.87 -17.46 25.17
N LYS A 933 25.97 -16.23 24.68
CA LYS A 933 26.62 -15.11 25.39
C LYS A 933 25.92 -14.65 26.67
N GLY A 934 24.67 -15.08 26.93
CA GLY A 934 23.92 -14.67 28.12
C GLY A 934 23.82 -13.16 28.32
N PHE A 935 23.29 -12.74 29.46
CA PHE A 935 23.19 -11.32 29.85
C PHE A 935 23.08 -11.15 31.38
N GLU A 936 23.25 -9.94 31.85
CA GLU A 936 23.10 -9.58 33.27
C GLU A 936 21.64 -9.18 33.59
N ILE A 937 21.00 -9.94 34.46
CA ILE A 937 19.55 -9.81 34.77
C ILE A 937 19.19 -8.42 35.31
N SER A 938 20.11 -7.76 36.04
CA SER A 938 19.90 -6.40 36.58
C SER A 938 19.75 -5.31 35.52
N ILE A 939 20.21 -5.58 34.31
CA ILE A 939 20.12 -4.67 33.16
C ILE A 939 18.80 -4.91 32.40
N ALA A 940 18.31 -6.16 32.37
CA ALA A 940 17.03 -6.50 31.72
C ALA A 940 15.81 -5.88 32.42
N ASP A 941 15.83 -5.70 33.71
CA ASP A 941 14.78 -5.02 34.49
C ASP A 941 14.71 -3.49 34.23
N LYS A 942 15.81 -2.88 33.78
CA LYS A 942 15.89 -1.44 33.48
C LYS A 942 15.69 -1.08 31.98
N SER A 943 15.94 -2.01 31.10
CA SER A 943 15.74 -1.82 29.66
C SER A 943 14.39 -2.41 29.26
N ASN A 944 13.31 -1.67 29.27
CA ASN A 944 11.96 -2.00 28.76
C ASN A 944 11.91 -3.04 27.59
N GLY A 945 12.47 -4.21 27.79
CA GLY A 945 12.40 -5.33 26.86
C GLY A 945 10.97 -5.88 26.86
N LEU A 946 10.16 -5.43 25.92
CA LEU A 946 8.75 -5.83 25.76
C LEU A 946 8.55 -7.36 25.72
N GLY A 947 9.55 -8.14 25.29
CA GLY A 947 9.51 -9.59 25.19
C GLY A 947 9.41 -10.31 26.56
N PHE A 948 10.29 -9.97 27.49
CA PHE A 948 10.27 -10.58 28.84
C PHE A 948 9.06 -10.17 29.66
N LEU A 949 8.65 -8.90 29.53
CA LEU A 949 7.44 -8.40 30.18
C LEU A 949 6.21 -9.14 29.65
N GLY A 950 6.12 -9.30 28.32
CA GLY A 950 5.02 -10.03 27.68
C GLY A 950 5.01 -11.53 28.04
N MET A 951 6.17 -12.18 28.16
CA MET A 951 6.24 -13.56 28.64
C MET A 951 5.81 -13.67 30.10
N LYS A 952 6.26 -12.76 30.97
CA LYS A 952 5.91 -12.74 32.40
C LYS A 952 4.40 -12.53 32.59
N GLU A 953 3.80 -11.58 31.86
CA GLU A 953 2.36 -11.35 31.90
C GLU A 953 1.58 -12.58 31.42
N ARG A 954 2.02 -13.24 30.35
CA ARG A 954 1.37 -14.46 29.85
C ARG A 954 1.48 -15.62 30.83
N VAL A 955 2.67 -15.83 31.43
CA VAL A 955 2.84 -16.87 32.47
C VAL A 955 1.93 -16.60 33.67
N GLN A 956 1.74 -15.35 34.05
CA GLN A 956 0.82 -14.97 35.12
C GLN A 956 -0.66 -15.29 34.78
N THR A 957 -1.08 -15.31 33.50
CA THR A 957 -2.43 -15.74 33.12
C THR A 957 -2.73 -17.21 33.44
N PHE A 958 -1.68 -18.01 33.61
CA PHE A 958 -1.78 -19.41 34.04
C PHE A 958 -1.65 -19.58 35.55
N GLY A 959 -1.41 -18.50 36.30
CA GLY A 959 -1.02 -18.62 37.71
C GLY A 959 0.39 -19.21 37.91
N GLY A 960 1.20 -19.24 36.84
CA GLY A 960 2.53 -19.81 36.81
C GLY A 960 3.62 -18.83 37.21
N THR A 961 4.85 -19.35 37.24
CA THR A 961 6.08 -18.61 37.58
C THR A 961 7.10 -18.73 36.44
N LEU A 962 7.70 -17.62 36.06
CA LEU A 962 8.80 -17.54 35.13
C LEU A 962 10.10 -17.25 35.91
N LEU A 963 11.08 -18.13 35.81
CA LEU A 963 12.42 -17.95 36.34
C LEU A 963 13.40 -17.78 35.17
N ILE A 964 14.23 -16.77 35.28
CA ILE A 964 15.26 -16.47 34.28
C ILE A 964 16.63 -16.59 35.01
N ASP A 965 17.50 -17.46 34.52
CA ASP A 965 18.89 -17.54 34.97
C ASP A 965 19.80 -17.31 33.77
N SER A 966 20.53 -16.21 33.81
CA SER A 966 21.46 -15.80 32.75
C SER A 966 22.65 -15.08 33.33
N LYS A 967 23.80 -15.37 32.79
CA LYS A 967 25.05 -14.69 33.12
C LYS A 967 25.87 -14.47 31.85
N PRO A 968 26.56 -13.36 31.69
CA PRO A 968 27.45 -13.15 30.56
C PRO A 968 28.41 -14.34 30.35
N GLU A 969 28.53 -14.77 29.11
CA GLU A 969 29.33 -15.89 28.62
C GLU A 969 29.00 -17.28 29.23
N LYS A 970 27.80 -17.44 29.79
CA LYS A 970 27.32 -18.70 30.37
C LYS A 970 25.92 -19.13 29.88
N GLY A 971 25.45 -18.50 28.82
CA GLY A 971 24.13 -18.81 28.27
C GLY A 971 22.94 -18.29 29.08
N THR A 972 21.78 -18.71 28.69
CA THR A 972 20.51 -18.35 29.35
C THR A 972 19.66 -19.59 29.60
N SER A 973 19.00 -19.64 30.73
CA SER A 973 18.00 -20.65 31.07
C SER A 973 16.69 -19.95 31.48
N LEU A 974 15.63 -20.21 30.75
CA LEU A 974 14.26 -19.81 31.07
C LEU A 974 13.53 -21.04 31.64
N THR A 975 13.00 -20.93 32.84
CA THR A 975 12.17 -21.99 33.44
C THR A 975 10.80 -21.45 33.73
N ILE A 976 9.77 -22.05 33.12
CA ILE A 976 8.37 -21.72 33.26
C ILE A 976 7.71 -22.85 34.03
N MET A 977 7.04 -22.55 35.13
CA MET A 977 6.27 -23.51 35.93
C MET A 977 4.84 -23.11 35.98
N ILE A 978 3.95 -23.98 35.51
CA ILE A 978 2.49 -23.73 35.44
C ILE A 978 1.84 -24.82 36.32
N PRO A 979 1.03 -24.45 37.32
CA PRO A 979 0.31 -25.44 38.13
C PRO A 979 -0.77 -26.16 37.26
N ILE A 980 -0.79 -27.47 37.36
CA ILE A 980 -1.85 -28.28 36.76
C ILE A 980 -2.99 -28.34 37.76
N ILE A 981 -4.12 -27.75 37.42
CA ILE A 981 -5.35 -27.83 38.22
C ILE A 981 -6.10 -29.06 37.69
N ASP A 982 -6.09 -30.18 38.47
CA ASP A 982 -6.96 -31.30 38.18
C ASP A 982 -8.39 -30.82 38.31
N ASN A 983 -9.12 -30.76 37.22
CA ASN A 983 -10.56 -30.60 37.22
C ASN A 983 -11.13 -31.98 37.61
N GLU A 984 -11.50 -32.17 38.90
CA GLU A 984 -12.44 -33.21 39.29
C GLU A 984 -13.83 -32.94 38.70
#